data_be997755b64636582ee7f3c3d1674fc6
#
_entry.id   be997755b64636582ee7f3c3d1674fc6
#
_cell.length_a   1.000
_cell.length_b   1.000
_cell.length_c   1.000
_cell.angle_alpha   90.00
_cell.angle_beta   90.00
_cell.angle_gamma   90.00
#
_symmetry.space_group_name_H-M   'P 1'
#
loop_
_entity.id
_entity.type
_entity.pdbx_description
1 polymer ?
#
loop_
_entity_poly.entity_id
_entity_poly.type
_entity_poly.pdbx_seq_one_letter_code
_entity_poly.pdbx_strand_id
1 'polypeptide(L)'
;MVNGDARLSIDLSSSAIAATVSRQGTRVPILIDGRLVMPPGVAVGPAGDLYVGVDAAAARSLPADHRFVNHPADHLASPAQAPDPAQPNPVDVLAAVLRHVGNHATHQVGQPITDLTVTIPPAWGPRRRTHLSDAAARAGLPPPALVTAPAALATYTTTLGLTTPENSCVLVCQADHHPPTLTVLQTVSDGYRELATQQLHGPHDLDDLIARHVVATATTGHDPLRSAGDHTDTITAQDHGVLRESIRTARHQLVQQERAPVMLPTPHQPVVITRDDITTATQPLLDQVPDAVAHLLDAADVDTEHLTAVIVRPAPGVPALTDRLAAATRVTPTIVDHSHALADGALTLTTTHQPGPRAAAAQLPRIRLRISDLTGALLIGACSLALLLQAVLTADITTLFTRVVEARISLPQLGTAGALAMLTAFAVAHLAPTTWLAGTPTTPTPEPTTGSLIRRGYLTAAVGGTITAALYGLATGTAVGLDYTPYLKWALGTALPLALCATLIAATAPRIPADALPTWLAMTRPAITHTVTATAGIFLMRAALTITTPVDLTGMPGLVGSLGAALLGTATALTATRTRLARTITAPGLAIGYALVFTYNTNSALIAGYLIALTWWAIRLTTNTLQLAFPNVRSALHRLTGHSDG
;
A
#
# COMPACT_ATOMS: atom_id res chain seq x y z
N MET A 1 22.97 -7.47 -45.03
CA MET A 1 21.89 -6.61 -44.52
C MET A 1 22.05 -6.59 -42.99
N VAL A 2 22.37 -5.45 -42.42
CA VAL A 2 22.49 -5.30 -40.96
C VAL A 2 21.07 -5.45 -40.43
N ASN A 3 20.79 -6.55 -39.68
CA ASN A 3 19.54 -6.71 -38.95
C ASN A 3 19.48 -5.59 -37.91
N GLY A 4 18.70 -4.55 -38.19
CA GLY A 4 18.43 -3.50 -37.22
C GLY A 4 17.50 -4.06 -36.15
N ASP A 5 17.80 -3.79 -34.87
CA ASP A 5 17.01 -4.23 -33.71
C ASP A 5 15.57 -3.69 -33.82
N ALA A 6 14.58 -4.58 -33.82
CA ALA A 6 13.16 -4.23 -33.78
C ALA A 6 12.68 -4.27 -32.32
N ARG A 7 12.40 -3.12 -31.76
CA ARG A 7 11.99 -2.95 -30.35
C ARG A 7 10.49 -2.66 -30.30
N LEU A 8 9.73 -3.57 -29.71
CA LEU A 8 8.27 -3.45 -29.56
C LEU A 8 7.92 -2.89 -28.18
N SER A 9 7.07 -1.88 -28.12
CA SER A 9 6.42 -1.43 -26.91
C SER A 9 4.93 -1.67 -26.98
N ILE A 10 4.36 -2.24 -25.93
CA ILE A 10 2.93 -2.54 -25.80
C ILE A 10 2.37 -1.81 -24.58
N ASP A 11 1.33 -1.02 -24.81
CA ASP A 11 0.50 -0.46 -23.75
C ASP A 11 -0.63 -1.43 -23.42
N LEU A 12 -0.62 -2.01 -22.23
CA LEU A 12 -1.67 -2.87 -21.69
C LEU A 12 -2.65 -2.08 -20.82
N SER A 13 -3.06 -0.89 -21.25
CA SER A 13 -4.03 -0.10 -20.49
C SER A 13 -5.39 -0.82 -20.44
N SER A 14 -6.14 -0.54 -19.38
CA SER A 14 -7.45 -1.17 -19.17
C SER A 14 -8.49 -0.79 -20.24
N SER A 15 -8.36 0.38 -20.87
CA SER A 15 -9.32 0.86 -21.87
C SER A 15 -9.02 0.36 -23.28
N ALA A 16 -7.73 0.25 -23.64
CA ALA A 16 -7.31 -0.18 -24.98
C ALA A 16 -5.86 -0.65 -24.96
N ILE A 17 -5.51 -1.49 -25.93
CA ILE A 17 -4.14 -1.94 -26.20
C ILE A 17 -3.63 -1.19 -27.42
N ALA A 18 -2.50 -0.51 -27.27
CA ALA A 18 -1.76 0.14 -28.34
C ALA A 18 -0.33 -0.38 -28.38
N ALA A 19 0.27 -0.39 -29.55
CA ALA A 19 1.64 -0.86 -29.71
C ALA A 19 2.42 -0.01 -30.71
N THR A 20 3.70 0.22 -30.41
CA THR A 20 4.64 0.95 -31.26
C THR A 20 5.92 0.14 -31.42
N VAL A 21 6.45 0.07 -32.63
CA VAL A 21 7.78 -0.49 -32.90
C VAL A 21 8.76 0.62 -33.21
N SER A 22 9.95 0.53 -32.60
CA SER A 22 11.10 1.35 -32.99
C SER A 22 12.06 0.51 -33.81
N ARG A 23 12.41 1.00 -35.01
CA ARG A 23 13.41 0.42 -35.89
C ARG A 23 14.36 1.52 -36.36
N GLN A 24 15.65 1.33 -36.09
CA GLN A 24 16.69 2.32 -36.49
C GLN A 24 16.37 3.76 -36.04
N GLY A 25 15.78 3.92 -34.86
CA GLY A 25 15.35 5.22 -34.30
C GLY A 25 14.02 5.77 -34.84
N THR A 26 13.46 5.15 -35.88
CA THR A 26 12.12 5.53 -36.40
C THR A 26 11.04 4.74 -35.63
N ARG A 27 10.03 5.44 -35.14
CA ARG A 27 8.87 4.84 -34.43
C ARG A 27 7.71 4.70 -35.39
N VAL A 28 7.09 3.54 -35.38
CA VAL A 28 5.94 3.23 -36.23
C VAL A 28 4.86 2.62 -35.34
N PRO A 29 3.66 3.24 -35.29
CA PRO A 29 2.52 2.63 -34.61
C PRO A 29 2.11 1.33 -35.33
N ILE A 30 1.76 0.31 -34.54
CA ILE A 30 1.33 -0.97 -35.07
C ILE A 30 -0.17 -0.96 -35.28
N LEU A 31 -0.58 -1.34 -36.47
CA LEU A 31 -1.99 -1.58 -36.77
C LEU A 31 -2.36 -3.01 -36.35
N ILE A 32 -3.16 -3.14 -35.30
CA ILE A 32 -3.69 -4.40 -34.83
C ILE A 32 -5.07 -4.57 -35.47
N ASP A 33 -5.26 -5.58 -36.28
CA ASP A 33 -6.50 -5.83 -37.05
C ASP A 33 -6.95 -4.59 -37.88
N GLY A 34 -5.98 -3.85 -38.44
CA GLY A 34 -6.22 -2.63 -39.22
C GLY A 34 -6.59 -1.39 -38.37
N ARG A 35 -6.48 -1.43 -37.07
CA ARG A 35 -6.78 -0.34 -36.13
C ARG A 35 -5.55 0.07 -35.33
N LEU A 36 -5.47 1.34 -34.92
CA LEU A 36 -4.40 1.85 -34.07
C LEU A 36 -4.49 1.34 -32.63
N VAL A 37 -5.66 0.96 -32.18
CA VAL A 37 -5.92 0.42 -30.84
C VAL A 37 -6.85 -0.79 -30.92
N MET A 38 -6.66 -1.73 -30.02
CA MET A 38 -7.46 -2.94 -29.91
C MET A 38 -8.13 -2.98 -28.52
N PRO A 39 -9.40 -3.40 -28.42
CA PRO A 39 -10.02 -3.68 -27.12
C PRO A 39 -9.23 -4.77 -26.38
N PRO A 40 -9.04 -4.67 -25.04
CA PRO A 40 -8.24 -5.63 -24.29
C PRO A 40 -8.91 -6.99 -24.10
N GLY A 41 -10.19 -7.12 -24.41
CA GLY A 41 -11.00 -8.29 -24.12
C GLY A 41 -10.67 -9.52 -24.94
N VAL A 42 -10.81 -10.69 -24.32
CA VAL A 42 -10.60 -12.02 -24.91
C VAL A 42 -11.88 -12.85 -24.77
N ALA A 43 -12.36 -13.43 -25.87
CA ALA A 43 -13.46 -14.40 -25.80
C ALA A 43 -12.88 -15.81 -25.64
N VAL A 44 -13.52 -16.60 -24.77
CA VAL A 44 -13.16 -17.99 -24.48
C VAL A 44 -14.28 -18.86 -25.01
N GLY A 45 -13.96 -19.70 -25.98
CA GLY A 45 -14.90 -20.65 -26.55
C GLY A 45 -15.17 -21.85 -25.62
N PRO A 46 -16.21 -22.65 -25.91
CA PRO A 46 -16.60 -23.78 -25.07
C PRO A 46 -15.52 -24.89 -25.02
N ALA A 47 -14.64 -24.96 -25.99
CA ALA A 47 -13.49 -25.86 -26.00
C ALA A 47 -12.23 -25.30 -25.33
N GLY A 48 -12.30 -24.05 -24.79
CA GLY A 48 -11.16 -23.34 -24.23
C GLY A 48 -10.34 -22.55 -25.25
N ASP A 49 -10.82 -22.44 -26.49
CA ASP A 49 -10.19 -21.63 -27.52
C ASP A 49 -10.24 -20.15 -27.17
N LEU A 50 -9.13 -19.44 -27.44
CA LEU A 50 -8.98 -18.02 -27.11
C LEU A 50 -9.07 -17.17 -28.38
N TYR A 51 -10.03 -16.27 -28.44
CA TYR A 51 -10.25 -15.33 -29.52
C TYR A 51 -9.85 -13.92 -29.07
N VAL A 52 -9.02 -13.23 -29.86
CA VAL A 52 -8.46 -11.92 -29.54
C VAL A 52 -8.78 -10.94 -30.68
N GLY A 53 -8.88 -9.65 -30.40
CA GLY A 53 -9.08 -8.60 -31.41
C GLY A 53 -10.45 -8.72 -32.09
N VAL A 54 -10.46 -8.66 -33.43
CA VAL A 54 -11.71 -8.74 -34.23
C VAL A 54 -12.43 -10.06 -34.06
N ASP A 55 -11.71 -11.15 -33.83
CA ASP A 55 -12.29 -12.46 -33.57
C ASP A 55 -13.03 -12.49 -32.24
N ALA A 56 -12.51 -11.83 -31.22
CA ALA A 56 -13.19 -11.67 -29.94
C ALA A 56 -14.46 -10.81 -30.07
N ALA A 57 -14.41 -9.75 -30.89
CA ALA A 57 -15.57 -8.92 -31.16
C ALA A 57 -16.66 -9.70 -31.95
N ALA A 58 -16.27 -10.53 -32.90
CA ALA A 58 -17.18 -11.40 -33.61
C ALA A 58 -17.78 -12.49 -32.72
N ALA A 59 -16.98 -13.06 -31.80
CA ALA A 59 -17.43 -14.08 -30.85
C ALA A 59 -18.49 -13.55 -29.88
N ARG A 60 -18.56 -12.25 -29.60
CA ARG A 60 -19.64 -11.64 -28.80
C ARG A 60 -21.02 -11.77 -29.44
N SER A 61 -21.07 -11.88 -30.76
CA SER A 61 -22.32 -12.06 -31.53
C SER A 61 -22.76 -13.52 -31.62
N LEU A 62 -21.95 -14.46 -31.09
CA LEU A 62 -22.25 -15.89 -31.08
C LEU A 62 -23.08 -16.30 -29.84
N PRO A 63 -23.77 -17.47 -29.88
CA PRO A 63 -24.63 -17.89 -28.79
C PRO A 63 -23.94 -18.04 -27.43
N ALA A 64 -24.74 -18.15 -26.36
CA ALA A 64 -24.42 -18.05 -24.93
C ALA A 64 -23.26 -18.91 -24.37
N ASP A 65 -22.60 -19.73 -25.18
CA ASP A 65 -21.55 -20.67 -24.75
C ASP A 65 -20.15 -20.05 -24.68
N HIS A 66 -19.99 -18.78 -25.07
CA HIS A 66 -18.72 -18.06 -25.04
C HIS A 66 -18.61 -17.18 -23.80
N ARG A 67 -17.55 -17.38 -23.03
CA ARG A 67 -17.20 -16.55 -21.88
C ARG A 67 -16.31 -15.39 -22.33
N PHE A 68 -16.52 -14.20 -21.78
CA PHE A 68 -15.73 -13.04 -22.12
C PHE A 68 -14.89 -12.51 -20.94
N VAL A 69 -13.58 -12.35 -21.15
CA VAL A 69 -12.64 -11.77 -20.18
C VAL A 69 -12.31 -10.36 -20.65
N ASN A 70 -12.89 -9.34 -20.01
CA ASN A 70 -12.79 -7.93 -20.44
C ASN A 70 -11.37 -7.35 -20.29
N HIS A 71 -10.69 -7.67 -19.18
CA HIS A 71 -9.38 -7.12 -18.84
C HIS A 71 -8.45 -8.25 -18.37
N PRO A 72 -7.81 -8.99 -19.30
CA PRO A 72 -6.96 -10.14 -18.95
C PRO A 72 -5.83 -9.80 -17.97
N ALA A 73 -5.28 -8.58 -18.06
CA ALA A 73 -4.19 -8.13 -17.20
C ALA A 73 -4.58 -8.02 -15.72
N ASP A 74 -5.84 -7.69 -15.43
CA ASP A 74 -6.33 -7.54 -14.05
C ASP A 74 -6.47 -8.90 -13.35
N HIS A 75 -6.74 -9.94 -14.11
CA HIS A 75 -6.89 -11.32 -13.60
C HIS A 75 -5.57 -11.96 -13.16
N LEU A 76 -4.41 -11.39 -13.52
CA LEU A 76 -3.09 -11.86 -13.06
C LEU A 76 -2.89 -11.81 -11.53
N ALA A 77 -3.74 -11.05 -10.81
CA ALA A 77 -3.67 -10.94 -9.36
C ALA A 77 -4.39 -12.05 -8.61
N SER A 78 -5.39 -12.67 -9.24
CA SER A 78 -6.20 -13.69 -8.57
C SER A 78 -5.30 -14.81 -8.07
N PRO A 79 -5.38 -15.21 -6.77
CA PRO A 79 -4.80 -16.47 -6.36
C PRO A 79 -5.40 -17.53 -7.29
N ALA A 80 -4.57 -18.45 -7.78
CA ALA A 80 -5.05 -19.59 -8.50
C ALA A 80 -6.11 -20.26 -7.61
N GLN A 81 -7.38 -19.97 -7.86
CA GLN A 81 -8.45 -20.83 -7.43
C GLN A 81 -8.10 -22.20 -7.98
N ALA A 82 -8.39 -23.24 -7.22
CA ALA A 82 -8.14 -24.62 -7.66
C ALA A 82 -8.48 -24.70 -9.15
N PRO A 83 -7.60 -25.26 -9.99
CA PRO A 83 -7.75 -25.16 -11.43
C PRO A 83 -9.13 -25.73 -11.79
N ASP A 84 -10.05 -24.83 -12.08
CA ASP A 84 -11.30 -25.17 -12.70
C ASP A 84 -10.95 -25.45 -14.17
N PRO A 85 -11.07 -26.67 -14.65
CA PRO A 85 -10.76 -26.98 -16.03
C PRO A 85 -11.58 -26.16 -17.05
N ALA A 86 -12.67 -25.55 -16.60
CA ALA A 86 -13.49 -24.64 -17.39
C ALA A 86 -12.99 -23.18 -17.41
N GLN A 87 -11.96 -22.83 -16.61
CA GLN A 87 -11.39 -21.48 -16.58
C GLN A 87 -9.98 -21.48 -17.18
N PRO A 88 -9.73 -20.77 -18.30
CA PRO A 88 -8.39 -20.66 -18.85
C PRO A 88 -7.47 -19.95 -17.85
N ASN A 89 -6.21 -20.40 -17.81
CA ASN A 89 -5.21 -19.76 -16.96
C ASN A 89 -5.04 -18.28 -17.37
N PRO A 90 -5.14 -17.32 -16.45
CA PRO A 90 -4.97 -15.90 -16.76
C PRO A 90 -3.68 -15.57 -17.52
N VAL A 91 -2.59 -16.31 -17.26
CA VAL A 91 -1.31 -16.16 -17.96
C VAL A 91 -1.45 -16.58 -19.44
N ASP A 92 -2.21 -17.63 -19.76
CA ASP A 92 -2.44 -18.08 -21.14
C ASP A 92 -3.34 -17.11 -21.90
N VAL A 93 -4.34 -16.54 -21.22
CA VAL A 93 -5.22 -15.52 -21.81
C VAL A 93 -4.40 -14.28 -22.18
N LEU A 94 -3.54 -13.80 -21.27
CA LEU A 94 -2.66 -12.67 -21.58
C LEU A 94 -1.60 -13.01 -22.64
N ALA A 95 -1.07 -14.24 -22.63
CA ALA A 95 -0.14 -14.70 -23.65
C ALA A 95 -0.77 -14.71 -25.06
N ALA A 96 -2.06 -15.03 -25.18
CA ALA A 96 -2.78 -14.94 -26.44
C ALA A 96 -2.85 -13.49 -26.95
N VAL A 97 -3.12 -12.53 -26.08
CA VAL A 97 -3.12 -11.08 -26.41
C VAL A 97 -1.73 -10.62 -26.87
N LEU A 98 -0.69 -10.93 -26.09
CA LEU A 98 0.69 -10.54 -26.43
C LEU A 98 1.15 -11.17 -27.75
N ARG A 99 0.80 -12.43 -28.00
CA ARG A 99 1.09 -13.14 -29.25
C ARG A 99 0.40 -12.50 -30.44
N HIS A 100 -0.87 -12.12 -30.29
CA HIS A 100 -1.63 -11.45 -31.35
C HIS A 100 -0.96 -10.12 -31.75
N VAL A 101 -0.65 -9.26 -30.76
CA VAL A 101 0.06 -7.99 -30.98
C VAL A 101 1.46 -8.22 -31.56
N GLY A 102 2.21 -9.17 -31.03
CA GLY A 102 3.56 -9.52 -31.49
C GLY A 102 3.59 -10.01 -32.94
N ASN A 103 2.59 -10.81 -33.36
CA ASN A 103 2.45 -11.29 -34.74
C ASN A 103 2.18 -10.12 -35.69
N HIS A 104 1.27 -9.19 -35.35
CA HIS A 104 1.01 -8.00 -36.16
C HIS A 104 2.26 -7.12 -36.26
N ALA A 105 2.99 -6.91 -35.16
CA ALA A 105 4.23 -6.16 -35.16
C ALA A 105 5.30 -6.82 -36.03
N THR A 106 5.52 -8.12 -35.89
CA THR A 106 6.48 -8.89 -36.70
C THR A 106 6.13 -8.84 -38.20
N HIS A 107 4.85 -9.00 -38.53
CA HIS A 107 4.37 -8.94 -39.90
C HIS A 107 4.55 -7.53 -40.51
N GLN A 108 4.20 -6.46 -39.78
CA GLN A 108 4.28 -5.09 -40.28
C GLN A 108 5.73 -4.64 -40.45
N VAL A 109 6.65 -5.09 -39.57
CA VAL A 109 8.08 -4.72 -39.64
C VAL A 109 8.89 -5.65 -40.53
N GLY A 110 8.38 -6.86 -40.82
CA GLY A 110 9.03 -7.86 -41.66
C GLY A 110 10.25 -8.54 -41.02
N GLN A 111 10.39 -8.45 -39.71
CA GLN A 111 11.48 -9.11 -38.94
C GLN A 111 11.03 -9.45 -37.52
N PRO A 112 11.66 -10.44 -36.87
CA PRO A 112 11.32 -10.81 -35.48
C PRO A 112 11.61 -9.67 -34.51
N ILE A 113 10.81 -9.57 -33.46
CA ILE A 113 11.00 -8.61 -32.36
C ILE A 113 12.17 -9.07 -31.50
N THR A 114 13.16 -8.21 -31.29
CA THR A 114 14.37 -8.48 -30.49
C THR A 114 14.24 -8.01 -29.05
N ASP A 115 13.49 -6.93 -28.82
CA ASP A 115 13.27 -6.34 -27.50
C ASP A 115 11.78 -6.03 -27.28
N LEU A 116 11.29 -6.30 -26.07
CA LEU A 116 9.93 -6.01 -25.67
C LEU A 116 9.91 -5.05 -24.49
N THR A 117 9.11 -4.00 -24.57
CA THR A 117 8.78 -3.10 -23.48
C THR A 117 7.28 -3.19 -23.23
N VAL A 118 6.84 -3.25 -21.97
CA VAL A 118 5.42 -3.28 -21.63
C VAL A 118 5.14 -2.26 -20.55
N THR A 119 4.12 -1.43 -20.76
CA THR A 119 3.64 -0.52 -19.72
C THR A 119 2.77 -1.27 -18.72
N ILE A 120 2.98 -0.97 -17.45
CA ILE A 120 2.27 -1.59 -16.33
C ILE A 120 1.72 -0.53 -15.37
N PRO A 121 0.62 -0.81 -14.66
CA PRO A 121 0.17 0.03 -13.55
C PRO A 121 1.21 0.09 -12.43
N PRO A 122 1.38 1.25 -11.74
CA PRO A 122 2.35 1.39 -10.65
C PRO A 122 2.07 0.45 -9.47
N ALA A 123 0.80 0.11 -9.23
CA ALA A 123 0.38 -0.79 -8.16
C ALA A 123 0.72 -2.28 -8.41
N TRP A 124 1.32 -2.64 -9.55
CA TRP A 124 1.65 -4.03 -9.83
C TRP A 124 2.86 -4.52 -9.02
N GLY A 125 2.60 -5.44 -8.09
CA GLY A 125 3.63 -6.12 -7.32
C GLY A 125 4.42 -7.16 -8.13
N PRO A 126 5.49 -7.74 -7.53
CA PRO A 126 6.40 -8.68 -8.18
C PRO A 126 5.70 -9.88 -8.81
N ARG A 127 4.65 -10.42 -8.16
CA ARG A 127 3.92 -11.59 -8.67
C ARG A 127 3.27 -11.32 -10.04
N ARG A 128 2.56 -10.18 -10.19
CA ARG A 128 1.95 -9.82 -11.47
C ARG A 128 3.00 -9.58 -12.54
N ARG A 129 4.14 -8.98 -12.18
CA ARG A 129 5.28 -8.76 -13.09
C ARG A 129 5.87 -10.08 -13.56
N THR A 130 6.03 -11.07 -12.68
CA THR A 130 6.47 -12.43 -13.05
C THR A 130 5.47 -13.10 -13.99
N HIS A 131 4.17 -13.06 -13.69
CA HIS A 131 3.14 -13.64 -14.56
C HIS A 131 3.10 -12.97 -15.95
N LEU A 132 3.36 -11.65 -16.03
CA LEU A 132 3.49 -10.97 -17.33
C LEU A 132 4.72 -11.46 -18.09
N SER A 133 5.86 -11.66 -17.42
CA SER A 133 7.06 -12.23 -18.05
C SER A 133 6.80 -13.66 -18.55
N ASP A 134 6.08 -14.47 -17.77
CA ASP A 134 5.68 -15.81 -18.18
C ASP A 134 4.73 -15.78 -19.39
N ALA A 135 3.79 -14.81 -19.42
CA ALA A 135 2.89 -14.63 -20.55
C ALA A 135 3.65 -14.22 -21.82
N ALA A 136 4.64 -13.31 -21.72
CA ALA A 136 5.49 -12.93 -22.85
C ALA A 136 6.30 -14.12 -23.38
N ALA A 137 6.87 -14.94 -22.49
CA ALA A 137 7.58 -16.16 -22.88
C ALA A 137 6.66 -17.17 -23.60
N ARG A 138 5.42 -17.38 -23.10
CA ARG A 138 4.40 -18.23 -23.77
C ARG A 138 3.91 -17.66 -25.09
N ALA A 139 3.96 -16.32 -25.24
CA ALA A 139 3.67 -15.65 -26.49
C ALA A 139 4.79 -15.79 -27.55
N GLY A 140 5.97 -16.27 -27.16
CA GLY A 140 7.16 -16.36 -28.01
C GLY A 140 7.88 -15.02 -28.17
N LEU A 141 7.66 -14.08 -27.24
CA LEU A 141 8.28 -12.76 -27.22
C LEU A 141 9.49 -12.73 -26.28
N PRO A 142 10.44 -11.79 -26.46
CA PRO A 142 11.55 -11.64 -25.54
C PRO A 142 11.08 -11.22 -24.13
N PRO A 143 11.91 -11.39 -23.09
CA PRO A 143 11.61 -10.93 -21.74
C PRO A 143 11.28 -9.43 -21.76
N PRO A 144 10.15 -8.99 -21.15
CA PRO A 144 9.72 -7.61 -21.23
C PRO A 144 10.51 -6.70 -20.28
N ALA A 145 10.99 -5.56 -20.76
CA ALA A 145 11.33 -4.44 -19.92
C ALA A 145 10.03 -3.78 -19.44
N LEU A 146 9.85 -3.62 -18.12
CA LEU A 146 8.62 -3.10 -17.53
C LEU A 146 8.79 -1.64 -17.18
N VAL A 147 7.91 -0.81 -17.71
CA VAL A 147 7.83 0.64 -17.48
C VAL A 147 6.47 0.96 -16.87
N THR A 148 6.43 1.78 -15.83
CA THR A 148 5.14 2.18 -15.26
C THR A 148 4.46 3.21 -16.16
N ALA A 149 3.16 3.09 -16.28
CA ALA A 149 2.37 3.91 -17.19
C ALA A 149 2.48 5.42 -16.86
N PRO A 150 2.47 5.90 -15.59
CA PRO A 150 2.70 7.30 -15.28
C PRO A 150 4.07 7.82 -15.75
N ALA A 151 5.15 7.04 -15.56
CA ALA A 151 6.48 7.41 -16.00
C ALA A 151 6.58 7.47 -17.53
N ALA A 152 5.95 6.52 -18.22
CA ALA A 152 5.86 6.52 -19.69
C ALA A 152 5.11 7.76 -20.18
N LEU A 153 3.97 8.12 -19.58
CA LEU A 153 3.18 9.28 -19.97
C LEU A 153 3.96 10.59 -19.75
N ALA A 154 4.60 10.74 -18.59
CA ALA A 154 5.43 11.91 -18.30
C ALA A 154 6.62 12.02 -19.29
N THR A 155 7.25 10.89 -19.64
CA THR A 155 8.31 10.89 -20.66
C THR A 155 7.81 11.25 -22.05
N TYR A 156 6.61 10.80 -22.42
CA TYR A 156 6.01 11.22 -23.68
C TYR A 156 5.83 12.73 -23.77
N THR A 157 5.40 13.39 -22.68
CA THR A 157 5.21 14.85 -22.67
C THR A 157 6.51 15.62 -22.85
N THR A 158 7.67 15.06 -22.45
CA THR A 158 8.96 15.70 -22.74
C THR A 158 9.26 15.75 -24.25
N THR A 159 8.77 14.76 -25.01
CA THR A 159 8.87 14.77 -26.49
C THR A 159 7.98 15.83 -27.13
N LEU A 160 6.96 16.30 -26.42
CA LEU A 160 6.10 17.42 -26.81
C LEU A 160 6.62 18.79 -26.36
N GLY A 161 7.80 18.83 -25.72
CA GLY A 161 8.44 20.06 -25.27
C GLY A 161 8.11 20.46 -23.82
N LEU A 162 7.37 19.66 -23.06
CA LEU A 162 7.16 19.89 -21.62
C LEU A 162 8.43 19.50 -20.88
N THR A 163 9.24 20.50 -20.49
CA THR A 163 10.45 20.29 -19.68
C THR A 163 10.14 20.54 -18.23
N THR A 164 10.44 19.56 -17.39
CA THR A 164 10.31 19.68 -15.92
C THR A 164 11.70 19.75 -15.32
N PRO A 165 11.98 20.73 -14.42
CA PRO A 165 13.27 20.84 -13.75
C PRO A 165 13.60 19.57 -12.96
N GLU A 166 14.88 19.27 -12.80
CA GLU A 166 15.34 18.16 -11.94
C GLU A 166 14.88 18.42 -10.49
N ASN A 167 14.48 17.36 -9.81
CA ASN A 167 13.90 17.38 -8.45
C ASN A 167 12.52 18.05 -8.33
N SER A 168 11.91 18.50 -9.42
CA SER A 168 10.52 18.97 -9.40
C SER A 168 9.53 17.81 -9.35
N CYS A 169 8.29 18.09 -8.95
CA CYS A 169 7.24 17.10 -8.88
C CYS A 169 6.18 17.32 -9.97
N VAL A 170 5.70 16.21 -10.51
CA VAL A 170 4.66 16.17 -11.55
C VAL A 170 3.52 15.28 -11.08
N LEU A 171 2.29 15.75 -11.17
CA LEU A 171 1.10 14.93 -10.94
C LEU A 171 0.64 14.33 -12.28
N VAL A 172 0.51 13.02 -12.33
CA VAL A 172 -0.02 12.29 -13.48
C VAL A 172 -1.37 11.70 -13.13
N CYS A 173 -2.40 12.02 -13.92
CA CYS A 173 -3.73 11.43 -13.83
C CYS A 173 -3.97 10.54 -15.05
N GLN A 174 -4.24 9.27 -14.80
CA GLN A 174 -4.69 8.31 -15.81
C GLN A 174 -6.18 8.05 -15.61
N ALA A 175 -7.01 8.87 -16.26
CA ALA A 175 -8.45 8.80 -16.13
C ALA A 175 -9.08 7.69 -16.99
N ASP A 176 -8.36 7.21 -18.00
CA ASP A 176 -8.74 6.08 -18.86
C ASP A 176 -8.45 4.71 -18.22
N HIS A 177 -7.78 4.70 -17.06
CA HIS A 177 -7.54 3.48 -16.26
C HIS A 177 -8.74 3.18 -15.33
N HIS A 178 -8.98 1.91 -15.03
CA HIS A 178 -10.06 1.47 -14.13
C HIS A 178 -9.49 0.80 -12.87
N PRO A 179 -9.66 1.41 -11.69
CA PRO A 179 -10.18 2.76 -11.42
C PRO A 179 -9.18 3.85 -11.86
N PRO A 180 -9.63 5.12 -12.08
CA PRO A 180 -8.74 6.22 -12.39
C PRO A 180 -7.64 6.37 -11.35
N THR A 181 -6.41 6.64 -11.82
CA THR A 181 -5.23 6.61 -10.95
C THR A 181 -4.52 7.96 -10.98
N LEU A 182 -4.15 8.45 -9.79
CA LEU A 182 -3.32 9.62 -9.57
C LEU A 182 -1.94 9.19 -9.10
N THR A 183 -0.87 9.72 -9.68
CA THR A 183 0.51 9.40 -9.29
C THR A 183 1.35 10.67 -9.22
N VAL A 184 2.06 10.88 -8.13
CA VAL A 184 3.08 11.94 -8.03
C VAL A 184 4.43 11.36 -8.42
N LEU A 185 5.06 11.99 -9.40
CA LEU A 185 6.38 11.67 -9.91
C LEU A 185 7.36 12.77 -9.52
N GLN A 186 8.59 12.40 -9.15
CA GLN A 186 9.72 13.31 -9.05
C GLN A 186 10.59 13.17 -10.29
N THR A 187 10.94 14.29 -10.92
CA THR A 187 11.91 14.33 -12.02
C THR A 187 13.31 14.06 -11.47
N VAL A 188 14.01 13.10 -12.03
CA VAL A 188 15.40 12.73 -11.69
C VAL A 188 16.26 12.76 -12.95
N SER A 189 17.58 12.79 -12.80
CA SER A 189 18.54 12.87 -13.92
C SER A 189 18.35 11.80 -14.99
N ASP A 190 17.81 10.64 -14.62
CA ASP A 190 17.60 9.48 -15.48
C ASP A 190 16.12 9.15 -15.73
N GLY A 191 15.21 10.11 -15.55
CA GLY A 191 13.78 9.95 -15.84
C GLY A 191 12.87 10.37 -14.70
N TYR A 192 11.98 9.48 -14.24
CA TYR A 192 10.97 9.79 -13.24
C TYR A 192 10.97 8.76 -12.11
N ARG A 193 10.82 9.25 -10.87
CA ARG A 193 10.63 8.43 -9.66
C ARG A 193 9.22 8.58 -9.15
N GLU A 194 8.52 7.48 -8.96
CA GLU A 194 7.22 7.50 -8.31
C GLU A 194 7.36 7.75 -6.81
N LEU A 195 6.67 8.76 -6.28
CA LEU A 195 6.64 9.09 -4.86
C LEU A 195 5.44 8.48 -4.17
N ALA A 196 4.26 8.64 -4.76
CA ALA A 196 3.03 8.08 -4.26
C ALA A 196 2.05 7.83 -5.40
N THR A 197 1.15 6.86 -5.20
CA THR A 197 0.07 6.55 -6.14
C THR A 197 -1.21 6.31 -5.35
N GLN A 198 -2.31 6.86 -5.84
CA GLN A 198 -3.64 6.68 -5.27
C GLN A 198 -4.64 6.39 -6.39
N GLN A 199 -5.52 5.43 -6.14
CA GLN A 199 -6.66 5.16 -7.00
C GLN A 199 -7.86 5.97 -6.51
N LEU A 200 -8.64 6.53 -7.43
CA LEU A 200 -9.93 7.13 -7.10
C LEU A 200 -10.93 6.00 -6.89
N HIS A 201 -11.21 5.72 -5.62
CA HIS A 201 -12.08 4.62 -5.24
C HIS A 201 -13.52 5.10 -5.15
N GLY A 202 -14.39 4.50 -6.01
CA GLY A 202 -15.83 4.47 -5.78
C GLY A 202 -16.29 3.02 -5.57
N PRO A 203 -17.50 2.77 -5.07
CA PRO A 203 -18.08 1.44 -5.03
C PRO A 203 -18.28 0.85 -6.44
N HIS A 204 -18.13 1.68 -7.46
CA HIS A 204 -18.34 1.36 -8.88
C HIS A 204 -17.29 2.03 -9.75
N ASP A 205 -16.91 1.38 -10.84
CA ASP A 205 -16.09 1.98 -11.87
C ASP A 205 -16.86 3.06 -12.64
N LEU A 206 -16.17 3.83 -13.48
CA LEU A 206 -16.76 4.92 -14.26
C LEU A 206 -17.91 4.45 -15.15
N ASP A 207 -17.73 3.32 -15.83
CA ASP A 207 -18.75 2.76 -16.73
C ASP A 207 -19.95 2.21 -15.94
N ASP A 208 -19.74 1.69 -14.71
CA ASP A 208 -20.80 1.26 -13.81
C ASP A 208 -21.63 2.44 -13.28
N LEU A 209 -20.99 3.55 -12.94
CA LEU A 209 -21.70 4.77 -12.52
C LEU A 209 -22.63 5.28 -13.63
N ILE A 210 -22.12 5.31 -14.87
CA ILE A 210 -22.90 5.70 -16.04
C ILE A 210 -24.01 4.67 -16.32
N ALA A 211 -23.72 3.37 -16.23
CA ALA A 211 -24.71 2.30 -16.42
C ALA A 211 -25.90 2.45 -15.46
N ARG A 212 -25.63 2.70 -14.18
CA ARG A 212 -26.70 2.93 -13.19
C ARG A 212 -27.54 4.15 -13.51
N HIS A 213 -26.90 5.23 -13.91
CA HIS A 213 -27.62 6.45 -14.29
C HIS A 213 -28.52 6.20 -15.51
N VAL A 214 -28.00 5.50 -16.53
CA VAL A 214 -28.75 5.15 -17.74
C VAL A 214 -29.93 4.24 -17.42
N VAL A 215 -29.73 3.21 -16.60
CA VAL A 215 -30.81 2.30 -16.17
C VAL A 215 -31.86 3.05 -15.33
N ALA A 216 -31.43 3.91 -14.41
CA ALA A 216 -32.35 4.72 -13.60
C ALA A 216 -33.19 5.67 -14.46
N THR A 217 -32.59 6.28 -15.49
CA THR A 217 -33.30 7.19 -16.42
C THR A 217 -34.26 6.42 -17.30
N ALA A 218 -33.90 5.22 -17.77
CA ALA A 218 -34.79 4.36 -18.57
C ALA A 218 -36.03 3.91 -17.79
N THR A 219 -35.90 3.70 -16.47
CA THR A 219 -37.02 3.22 -15.62
C THR A 219 -37.95 4.32 -15.15
N THR A 220 -37.58 5.61 -15.23
CA THR A 220 -38.47 6.73 -14.88
C THR A 220 -39.56 7.04 -15.94
N GLY A 221 -39.45 6.49 -17.15
CA GLY A 221 -40.43 6.59 -18.23
C GLY A 221 -41.37 5.39 -18.28
N HIS A 222 -42.41 5.32 -17.42
CA HIS A 222 -43.55 4.39 -17.51
C HIS A 222 -43.22 2.92 -17.84
N ASP A 223 -42.61 2.17 -16.92
CA ASP A 223 -42.58 0.71 -17.04
C ASP A 223 -42.67 0.01 -15.66
N PRO A 224 -43.39 -1.13 -15.55
CA PRO A 224 -43.74 -1.80 -14.30
C PRO A 224 -42.56 -2.45 -13.53
N LEU A 225 -41.32 -2.20 -13.88
CA LEU A 225 -40.12 -2.65 -13.14
C LEU A 225 -39.95 -2.03 -11.75
N ARG A 226 -40.90 -1.14 -11.35
CA ARG A 226 -40.88 -0.43 -10.05
C ARG A 226 -41.36 -1.26 -8.85
N SER A 227 -41.80 -2.50 -9.04
CA SER A 227 -42.43 -3.30 -7.97
C SER A 227 -41.57 -4.45 -7.39
N ALA A 228 -40.33 -4.56 -7.76
CA ALA A 228 -39.46 -5.56 -7.11
C ALA A 228 -38.18 -4.88 -6.67
N GLY A 229 -37.98 -4.79 -5.36
CA GLY A 229 -36.74 -4.32 -4.77
C GLY A 229 -35.56 -5.15 -5.25
N ASP A 230 -34.42 -4.48 -5.39
CA ASP A 230 -33.09 -5.07 -5.60
C ASP A 230 -32.89 -5.84 -6.91
N HIS A 231 -33.19 -5.22 -8.07
CA HIS A 231 -33.07 -5.82 -9.40
C HIS A 231 -31.72 -5.60 -10.10
N THR A 232 -30.66 -5.27 -9.40
CA THR A 232 -29.30 -5.36 -9.95
C THR A 232 -28.86 -6.82 -10.21
N ASP A 233 -29.54 -7.80 -9.62
CA ASP A 233 -29.21 -9.23 -9.75
C ASP A 233 -29.82 -9.94 -10.96
N THR A 234 -30.67 -9.28 -11.75
CA THR A 234 -31.34 -9.89 -12.91
C THR A 234 -30.67 -9.62 -14.26
N ILE A 235 -29.71 -8.71 -14.32
CA ILE A 235 -28.91 -8.51 -15.54
C ILE A 235 -27.82 -9.57 -15.58
N THR A 236 -27.84 -10.45 -16.58
CA THR A 236 -26.79 -11.48 -16.72
C THR A 236 -25.41 -10.87 -16.89
N ALA A 237 -24.34 -11.58 -16.55
CA ALA A 237 -22.96 -11.10 -16.75
C ALA A 237 -22.67 -10.71 -18.22
N GLN A 238 -23.38 -11.34 -19.15
CA GLN A 238 -23.31 -11.05 -20.59
C GLN A 238 -24.00 -9.72 -20.92
N ASP A 239 -25.17 -9.46 -20.33
CA ASP A 239 -25.92 -8.21 -20.51
C ASP A 239 -25.15 -7.01 -19.95
N HIS A 240 -24.47 -7.17 -18.80
CA HIS A 240 -23.54 -6.18 -18.28
C HIS A 240 -22.40 -5.86 -19.24
N GLY A 241 -21.86 -6.88 -19.90
CA GLY A 241 -20.79 -6.69 -20.90
C GLY A 241 -21.26 -5.87 -22.11
N VAL A 242 -22.47 -6.15 -22.61
CA VAL A 242 -23.07 -5.42 -23.75
C VAL A 242 -23.35 -3.97 -23.37
N LEU A 243 -23.92 -3.74 -22.19
CA LEU A 243 -24.21 -2.39 -21.70
C LEU A 243 -22.93 -1.55 -21.54
N ARG A 244 -21.90 -2.09 -20.89
CA ARG A 244 -20.61 -1.39 -20.72
C ARG A 244 -19.96 -1.03 -22.04
N GLU A 245 -19.97 -1.93 -23.03
CA GLU A 245 -19.42 -1.64 -24.36
C GLU A 245 -20.20 -0.56 -25.09
N SER A 246 -21.54 -0.59 -24.95
CA SER A 246 -22.41 0.44 -25.49
C SER A 246 -22.13 1.81 -24.85
N ILE A 247 -21.94 1.85 -23.53
CA ILE A 247 -21.55 3.07 -22.78
C ILE A 247 -20.20 3.58 -23.25
N ARG A 248 -19.22 2.70 -23.38
CA ARG A 248 -17.88 3.07 -23.87
C ARG A 248 -17.95 3.69 -25.27
N THR A 249 -18.72 3.07 -26.16
CA THR A 249 -18.95 3.59 -27.51
C THR A 249 -19.63 4.97 -27.47
N ALA A 250 -20.67 5.11 -26.66
CA ALA A 250 -21.39 6.37 -26.48
C ALA A 250 -20.47 7.48 -25.92
N ARG A 251 -19.62 7.18 -24.94
CA ARG A 251 -18.63 8.12 -24.40
C ARG A 251 -17.66 8.64 -25.48
N HIS A 252 -17.18 7.76 -26.34
CA HIS A 252 -16.31 8.16 -27.47
C HIS A 252 -17.07 9.03 -28.46
N GLN A 253 -18.33 8.72 -28.77
CA GLN A 253 -19.15 9.55 -29.63
C GLN A 253 -19.42 10.94 -29.03
N LEU A 254 -19.65 11.04 -27.73
CA LEU A 254 -19.90 12.30 -27.01
C LEU A 254 -18.69 13.24 -26.97
N VAL A 255 -17.49 12.78 -27.33
CA VAL A 255 -16.34 13.67 -27.53
C VAL A 255 -16.61 14.63 -28.72
N GLN A 256 -17.26 14.15 -29.79
CA GLN A 256 -17.52 14.90 -31.01
C GLN A 256 -19.00 15.29 -31.18
N GLN A 257 -19.92 14.63 -30.50
CA GLN A 257 -21.36 14.80 -30.60
C GLN A 257 -21.96 15.28 -29.27
N GLU A 258 -23.10 15.93 -29.32
CA GLU A 258 -23.81 16.35 -28.11
C GLU A 258 -24.63 15.21 -27.48
N ARG A 259 -25.01 14.20 -28.28
CA ARG A 259 -25.86 13.09 -27.89
C ARG A 259 -25.34 11.79 -28.47
N ALA A 260 -25.47 10.71 -27.71
CA ALA A 260 -25.11 9.38 -28.19
C ALA A 260 -26.12 8.33 -27.70
N PRO A 261 -26.45 7.31 -28.51
CA PRO A 261 -27.31 6.23 -28.09
C PRO A 261 -26.54 5.21 -27.25
N VAL A 262 -27.16 4.73 -26.16
CA VAL A 262 -26.73 3.57 -25.38
C VAL A 262 -27.72 2.45 -25.62
N MET A 263 -27.21 1.33 -26.12
CA MET A 263 -28.01 0.12 -26.33
C MET A 263 -28.17 -0.60 -25.01
N LEU A 264 -29.39 -0.79 -24.58
CA LEU A 264 -29.74 -1.60 -23.42
C LEU A 264 -29.94 -3.06 -23.83
N PRO A 265 -29.73 -4.01 -22.93
CA PRO A 265 -30.09 -5.42 -23.17
C PRO A 265 -31.60 -5.57 -23.47
N THR A 266 -31.94 -6.50 -24.35
CA THR A 266 -33.34 -6.82 -24.63
C THR A 266 -34.08 -7.27 -23.36
N PRO A 267 -35.33 -6.81 -23.10
CA PRO A 267 -36.28 -6.18 -24.06
C PRO A 267 -36.28 -4.63 -24.11
N HIS A 268 -35.29 -3.98 -23.51
CA HIS A 268 -35.29 -2.53 -23.34
C HIS A 268 -34.94 -1.76 -24.62
N GLN A 269 -35.49 -0.56 -24.78
CA GLN A 269 -35.19 0.33 -25.90
C GLN A 269 -33.88 1.10 -25.65
N PRO A 270 -33.14 1.50 -26.70
CA PRO A 270 -31.97 2.36 -26.58
C PRO A 270 -32.30 3.68 -25.87
N VAL A 271 -31.38 4.14 -25.02
CA VAL A 271 -31.46 5.43 -24.34
C VAL A 271 -30.47 6.38 -24.96
N VAL A 272 -30.86 7.62 -25.19
CA VAL A 272 -29.96 8.68 -25.66
C VAL A 272 -29.43 9.42 -24.44
N ILE A 273 -28.11 9.49 -24.32
CA ILE A 273 -27.41 10.21 -23.26
C ILE A 273 -26.67 11.43 -23.80
N THR A 274 -26.45 12.40 -22.91
CA THR A 274 -25.74 13.66 -23.18
C THR A 274 -24.46 13.74 -22.34
N ARG A 275 -23.63 14.77 -22.56
CA ARG A 275 -22.46 15.06 -21.71
C ARG A 275 -22.87 15.40 -20.26
N ASP A 276 -24.00 16.07 -20.09
CA ASP A 276 -24.51 16.43 -18.76
C ASP A 276 -24.94 15.20 -17.98
N ASP A 277 -25.54 14.20 -18.64
CA ASP A 277 -25.87 12.92 -18.04
C ASP A 277 -24.63 12.19 -17.53
N ILE A 278 -23.54 12.19 -18.33
CA ILE A 278 -22.26 11.62 -17.88
C ILE A 278 -21.70 12.38 -16.69
N THR A 279 -21.71 13.71 -16.73
CA THR A 279 -21.21 14.55 -15.62
C THR A 279 -22.01 14.27 -14.35
N THR A 280 -23.33 14.19 -14.45
CA THR A 280 -24.21 13.87 -13.34
C THR A 280 -23.94 12.47 -12.78
N ALA A 281 -23.82 11.48 -13.64
CA ALA A 281 -23.51 10.10 -13.26
C ALA A 281 -22.16 9.96 -12.55
N THR A 282 -21.17 10.75 -12.96
CA THR A 282 -19.80 10.67 -12.44
C THR A 282 -19.54 11.61 -11.27
N GLN A 283 -20.51 12.43 -10.88
CA GLN A 283 -20.38 13.40 -9.79
C GLN A 283 -19.77 12.81 -8.49
N PRO A 284 -20.19 11.61 -8.02
CA PRO A 284 -19.62 11.01 -6.80
C PRO A 284 -18.11 10.74 -6.90
N LEU A 285 -17.59 10.47 -8.10
CA LEU A 285 -16.17 10.32 -8.36
C LEU A 285 -15.46 11.68 -8.41
N LEU A 286 -16.08 12.67 -9.06
CA LEU A 286 -15.54 14.02 -9.21
C LEU A 286 -15.41 14.74 -7.86
N ASP A 287 -16.31 14.52 -6.94
CA ASP A 287 -16.29 15.13 -5.60
C ASP A 287 -15.15 14.59 -4.71
N GLN A 288 -14.60 13.42 -5.02
CA GLN A 288 -13.46 12.85 -4.31
C GLN A 288 -12.11 13.43 -4.76
N VAL A 289 -12.04 14.06 -5.93
CA VAL A 289 -10.77 14.49 -6.54
C VAL A 289 -9.98 15.44 -5.65
N PRO A 290 -10.56 16.49 -5.03
CA PRO A 290 -9.80 17.40 -4.17
C PRO A 290 -9.16 16.68 -2.98
N ASP A 291 -9.92 15.84 -2.28
CA ASP A 291 -9.44 15.09 -1.12
C ASP A 291 -8.38 14.05 -1.54
N ALA A 292 -8.59 13.37 -2.66
CA ALA A 292 -7.63 12.41 -3.19
C ALA A 292 -6.31 13.08 -3.57
N VAL A 293 -6.34 14.26 -4.20
CA VAL A 293 -5.13 15.04 -4.51
C VAL A 293 -4.42 15.46 -3.23
N ALA A 294 -5.15 15.99 -2.23
CA ALA A 294 -4.57 16.41 -0.97
C ALA A 294 -3.91 15.23 -0.23
N HIS A 295 -4.60 14.10 -0.11
CA HIS A 295 -4.05 12.90 0.51
C HIS A 295 -2.84 12.32 -0.24
N LEU A 296 -2.86 12.38 -1.58
CA LEU A 296 -1.77 11.89 -2.40
C LEU A 296 -0.52 12.76 -2.23
N LEU A 297 -0.68 14.09 -2.20
CA LEU A 297 0.41 15.03 -1.97
C LEU A 297 1.00 14.88 -0.57
N ASP A 298 0.16 14.73 0.46
CA ASP A 298 0.61 14.42 1.83
C ASP A 298 1.37 13.08 1.88
N ALA A 299 0.88 12.06 1.21
CA ALA A 299 1.56 10.76 1.14
C ALA A 299 2.90 10.83 0.39
N ALA A 300 3.03 11.74 -0.57
CA ALA A 300 4.26 12.01 -1.31
C ALA A 300 5.23 12.92 -0.58
N ASP A 301 4.82 13.58 0.51
CA ASP A 301 5.54 14.63 1.23
C ASP A 301 5.88 15.82 0.30
N VAL A 302 4.86 16.27 -0.48
CA VAL A 302 4.98 17.34 -1.49
C VAL A 302 3.88 18.36 -1.29
N ASP A 303 4.26 19.63 -1.19
CA ASP A 303 3.30 20.74 -1.18
C ASP A 303 2.79 21.04 -2.60
N THR A 304 1.57 21.54 -2.70
CA THR A 304 0.96 21.92 -4.00
C THR A 304 1.83 22.91 -4.78
N GLU A 305 2.57 23.79 -4.09
CA GLU A 305 3.46 24.79 -4.69
C GLU A 305 4.69 24.16 -5.37
N HIS A 306 5.04 22.93 -5.02
CA HIS A 306 6.15 22.18 -5.62
C HIS A 306 5.73 21.37 -6.87
N LEU A 307 4.44 21.37 -7.21
CA LEU A 307 3.96 20.79 -8.45
C LEU A 307 4.27 21.72 -9.63
N THR A 308 5.14 21.27 -10.52
CA THR A 308 5.51 22.02 -11.73
C THR A 308 4.62 21.73 -12.92
N ALA A 309 4.00 20.57 -12.96
CA ALA A 309 3.09 20.17 -14.04
C ALA A 309 2.03 19.17 -13.55
N VAL A 310 0.89 19.22 -14.22
CA VAL A 310 -0.18 18.22 -14.10
C VAL A 310 -0.40 17.63 -15.49
N ILE A 311 -0.24 16.32 -15.65
CA ILE A 311 -0.41 15.60 -16.91
C ILE A 311 -1.66 14.74 -16.78
N VAL A 312 -2.58 14.88 -17.71
CA VAL A 312 -3.84 14.13 -17.71
C VAL A 312 -3.98 13.32 -18.99
N ARG A 313 -4.13 12.01 -18.83
CA ARG A 313 -4.67 11.16 -19.88
C ARG A 313 -6.19 11.08 -19.66
N PRO A 314 -7.00 11.73 -20.53
CA PRO A 314 -8.41 11.93 -20.23
C PRO A 314 -9.22 10.64 -20.40
N ALA A 315 -10.29 10.52 -19.60
CA ALA A 315 -11.35 9.57 -19.90
C ALA A 315 -12.26 10.16 -20.97
N PRO A 316 -12.48 9.48 -22.11
CA PRO A 316 -13.38 9.98 -23.14
C PRO A 316 -14.75 10.36 -22.57
N GLY A 317 -15.25 11.56 -22.90
CA GLY A 317 -16.56 12.04 -22.49
C GLY A 317 -16.65 12.55 -21.03
N VAL A 318 -15.55 12.66 -20.27
CA VAL A 318 -15.55 13.14 -18.89
C VAL A 318 -14.58 14.33 -18.69
N PRO A 319 -14.79 15.46 -19.36
CA PRO A 319 -13.92 16.63 -19.26
C PRO A 319 -13.89 17.22 -17.83
N ALA A 320 -14.99 17.11 -17.09
CA ALA A 320 -15.12 17.63 -15.72
C ALA A 320 -14.02 17.11 -14.75
N LEU A 321 -13.45 15.94 -14.98
CA LEU A 321 -12.35 15.43 -14.17
C LEU A 321 -11.08 16.29 -14.32
N THR A 322 -10.78 16.73 -15.54
CA THR A 322 -9.65 17.62 -15.82
C THR A 322 -9.83 18.98 -15.13
N ASP A 323 -11.06 19.53 -15.19
CA ASP A 323 -11.39 20.81 -14.54
C ASP A 323 -11.27 20.71 -13.01
N ARG A 324 -11.72 19.59 -12.41
CA ARG A 324 -11.57 19.34 -10.97
C ARG A 324 -10.11 19.22 -10.55
N LEU A 325 -9.27 18.56 -11.37
CA LEU A 325 -7.83 18.47 -11.12
C LEU A 325 -7.16 19.85 -11.23
N ALA A 326 -7.51 20.66 -12.24
CA ALA A 326 -7.01 22.02 -12.37
C ALA A 326 -7.37 22.88 -11.15
N ALA A 327 -8.59 22.78 -10.65
CA ALA A 327 -9.04 23.50 -9.46
C ALA A 327 -8.32 23.04 -8.20
N ALA A 328 -8.11 21.73 -8.02
CA ALA A 328 -7.46 21.16 -6.85
C ALA A 328 -5.96 21.45 -6.78
N THR A 329 -5.26 21.48 -7.93
CA THR A 329 -3.81 21.67 -8.00
C THR A 329 -3.40 23.11 -8.29
N ARG A 330 -4.30 23.95 -8.79
CA ARG A 330 -4.04 25.31 -9.30
C ARG A 330 -3.01 25.36 -10.45
N VAL A 331 -2.75 24.23 -11.08
CA VAL A 331 -1.87 24.08 -12.23
C VAL A 331 -2.71 23.70 -13.42
N THR A 332 -2.49 24.35 -14.58
CA THR A 332 -3.20 24.00 -15.81
C THR A 332 -2.76 22.63 -16.31
N PRO A 333 -3.66 21.66 -16.43
CA PRO A 333 -3.30 20.31 -16.86
C PRO A 333 -2.87 20.26 -18.34
N THR A 334 -1.80 19.52 -18.63
CA THR A 334 -1.44 19.13 -19.99
C THR A 334 -2.20 17.87 -20.36
N ILE A 335 -3.09 17.98 -21.33
CA ILE A 335 -3.92 16.86 -21.79
C ILE A 335 -3.15 16.06 -22.84
N VAL A 336 -3.05 14.75 -22.66
CA VAL A 336 -2.41 13.80 -23.59
C VAL A 336 -3.47 12.80 -24.06
N ASP A 337 -4.08 13.12 -25.19
CA ASP A 337 -5.11 12.28 -25.83
C ASP A 337 -4.56 11.53 -27.06
N HIS A 338 -3.31 11.07 -27.01
CA HIS A 338 -2.70 10.30 -28.07
C HIS A 338 -2.67 8.82 -27.68
N SER A 339 -3.26 7.96 -28.51
CA SER A 339 -3.46 6.54 -28.22
C SER A 339 -2.16 5.75 -27.98
N HIS A 340 -1.05 6.17 -28.60
CA HIS A 340 0.27 5.53 -28.47
C HIS A 340 1.19 6.23 -27.46
N ALA A 341 0.72 7.24 -26.73
CA ALA A 341 1.56 8.04 -25.83
C ALA A 341 2.35 7.19 -24.83
N LEU A 342 1.69 6.19 -24.23
CA LEU A 342 2.33 5.29 -23.26
C LEU A 342 3.36 4.37 -23.93
N ALA A 343 3.04 3.80 -25.08
CA ALA A 343 3.98 2.94 -25.82
C ALA A 343 5.21 3.74 -26.31
N ASP A 344 5.01 4.96 -26.82
CA ASP A 344 6.08 5.84 -27.29
C ASP A 344 6.97 6.34 -26.13
N GLY A 345 6.35 6.75 -25.02
CA GLY A 345 7.07 7.18 -23.83
C GLY A 345 7.89 6.06 -23.22
N ALA A 346 7.37 4.85 -23.16
CA ALA A 346 8.07 3.68 -22.66
C ALA A 346 9.29 3.32 -23.54
N LEU A 347 9.17 3.43 -24.87
CA LEU A 347 10.31 3.28 -25.79
C LEU A 347 11.38 4.34 -25.53
N THR A 348 11.01 5.58 -25.24
CA THR A 348 11.97 6.64 -24.93
C THR A 348 12.77 6.31 -23.68
N LEU A 349 12.10 5.92 -22.59
CA LEU A 349 12.74 5.54 -21.34
C LEU A 349 13.72 4.38 -21.51
N THR A 350 13.36 3.37 -22.28
CA THR A 350 14.22 2.20 -22.50
C THR A 350 15.34 2.44 -23.51
N THR A 351 15.26 3.46 -24.37
CA THR A 351 16.35 3.85 -25.29
C THR A 351 17.41 4.70 -24.60
N THR A 352 17.04 5.55 -23.65
CA THR A 352 17.97 6.33 -22.82
C THR A 352 18.72 5.46 -21.83
N HIS A 353 18.15 4.35 -21.44
CA HIS A 353 18.78 3.33 -20.60
C HIS A 353 19.15 2.12 -21.47
N GLN A 354 20.31 2.14 -22.15
CA GLN A 354 20.91 0.87 -22.56
C GLN A 354 21.25 0.09 -21.28
N PRO A 355 20.57 -1.02 -20.97
CA PRO A 355 21.00 -1.87 -19.88
C PRO A 355 22.27 -2.58 -20.34
N GLY A 356 23.41 -2.22 -19.77
CA GLY A 356 24.44 -3.23 -19.62
C GLY A 356 23.78 -4.47 -18.99
N PRO A 357 24.34 -5.70 -19.17
CA PRO A 357 23.71 -6.94 -18.74
C PRO A 357 23.69 -7.02 -17.20
N ARG A 358 22.81 -6.25 -16.59
CA ARG A 358 22.45 -6.37 -15.18
C ARG A 358 20.97 -6.65 -15.15
N ALA A 359 20.66 -7.88 -14.71
CA ALA A 359 19.33 -8.24 -14.29
C ALA A 359 18.70 -7.03 -13.57
N ALA A 360 17.48 -6.66 -14.01
CA ALA A 360 16.66 -5.70 -13.29
C ALA A 360 16.45 -6.27 -11.88
N ALA A 361 17.37 -5.98 -10.98
CA ALA A 361 17.14 -6.11 -9.56
C ALA A 361 15.91 -5.23 -9.31
N ALA A 362 14.82 -5.85 -8.94
CA ALA A 362 13.60 -5.17 -8.55
C ALA A 362 14.03 -4.00 -7.65
N GLN A 363 13.88 -2.77 -8.13
CA GLN A 363 14.18 -1.61 -7.32
C GLN A 363 13.16 -1.62 -6.20
N LEU A 364 13.60 -2.12 -5.05
CA LEU A 364 12.83 -2.05 -3.81
C LEU A 364 12.44 -0.58 -3.61
N PRO A 365 11.18 -0.30 -3.26
CA PRO A 365 10.76 1.06 -2.99
C PRO A 365 11.73 1.67 -1.97
N ARG A 366 12.37 2.77 -2.34
CA ARG A 366 13.31 3.49 -1.45
C ARG A 366 12.49 4.07 -0.31
N ILE A 367 12.53 3.39 0.82
CA ILE A 367 11.83 3.85 2.03
C ILE A 367 12.68 4.99 2.60
N ARG A 368 12.17 6.23 2.49
CA ARG A 368 12.81 7.39 3.09
C ARG A 368 12.75 7.30 4.61
N LEU A 369 13.88 7.61 5.28
CA LEU A 369 13.91 7.88 6.71
C LEU A 369 13.01 9.08 6.96
N ARG A 370 11.87 8.86 7.60
CA ARG A 370 11.06 9.96 8.10
C ARG A 370 11.70 10.49 9.38
N ILE A 371 11.91 11.80 9.46
CA ILE A 371 12.40 12.46 10.68
C ILE A 371 11.53 12.06 11.88
N SER A 372 10.22 11.87 11.66
CA SER A 372 9.28 11.37 12.67
C SER A 372 9.62 10.00 13.26
N ASP A 373 10.31 9.12 12.52
CA ASP A 373 10.67 7.80 13.02
C ASP A 373 11.92 7.88 13.92
N LEU A 374 12.87 8.73 13.55
CA LEU A 374 14.04 9.02 14.39
C LEU A 374 13.63 9.72 15.70
N THR A 375 12.81 10.76 15.58
CA THR A 375 12.28 11.46 16.77
C THR A 375 11.44 10.53 17.64
N GLY A 376 10.71 9.60 17.03
CA GLY A 376 9.96 8.57 17.75
C GLY A 376 10.84 7.63 18.57
N ALA A 377 11.91 7.11 18.00
CA ALA A 377 12.86 6.25 18.71
C ALA A 377 13.54 6.99 19.88
N LEU A 378 13.96 8.25 19.64
CA LEU A 378 14.53 9.10 20.69
C LEU A 378 13.53 9.36 21.82
N LEU A 379 12.26 9.63 21.49
CA LEU A 379 11.22 9.89 22.48
C LEU A 379 10.90 8.65 23.33
N ILE A 380 10.85 7.45 22.73
CA ILE A 380 10.68 6.20 23.48
C ILE A 380 11.87 5.99 24.43
N GLY A 381 13.10 6.26 24.00
CA GLY A 381 14.30 6.19 24.82
C GLY A 381 14.27 7.18 25.98
N ALA A 382 13.87 8.43 25.73
CA ALA A 382 13.68 9.44 26.76
C ALA A 382 12.61 9.02 27.79
N CYS A 383 11.49 8.44 27.35
CA CYS A 383 10.47 7.86 28.23
C CYS A 383 11.02 6.75 29.12
N SER A 384 11.83 5.86 28.55
CA SER A 384 12.49 4.78 29.27
C SER A 384 13.39 5.31 30.40
N LEU A 385 14.26 6.28 30.08
CA LEU A 385 15.16 6.90 31.04
C LEU A 385 14.41 7.71 32.11
N ALA A 386 13.35 8.41 31.74
CA ALA A 386 12.54 9.19 32.68
C ALA A 386 11.90 8.28 33.74
N LEU A 387 11.35 7.12 33.35
CA LEU A 387 10.79 6.15 34.29
C LEU A 387 11.87 5.51 35.19
N LEU A 388 13.04 5.17 34.64
CA LEU A 388 14.17 4.67 35.40
C LEU A 388 14.62 5.69 36.45
N LEU A 389 14.85 6.94 36.03
CA LEU A 389 15.32 8.01 36.90
C LEU A 389 14.29 8.28 38.01
N GLN A 390 13.01 8.39 37.66
CA GLN A 390 11.96 8.57 38.67
C GLN A 390 11.90 7.40 39.64
N ALA A 391 12.01 6.14 39.19
CA ALA A 391 11.98 4.97 40.04
C ALA A 391 13.11 5.00 41.10
N VAL A 392 14.31 5.43 40.67
CA VAL A 392 15.49 5.54 41.56
C VAL A 392 15.36 6.75 42.53
N LEU A 393 14.96 7.91 42.01
CA LEU A 393 14.84 9.15 42.82
C LEU A 393 13.70 9.09 43.83
N THR A 394 12.65 8.32 43.56
CA THR A 394 11.52 8.12 44.48
C THR A 394 11.63 6.85 45.33
N ALA A 395 12.82 6.25 45.40
CA ALA A 395 13.09 5.13 46.28
C ALA A 395 13.00 5.55 47.75
N ASP A 396 12.19 4.84 48.50
CA ASP A 396 12.12 5.02 49.97
C ASP A 396 13.18 4.10 50.60
N ILE A 397 14.25 4.72 51.13
CA ILE A 397 15.45 4.04 51.61
C ILE A 397 15.48 4.15 53.14
N THR A 398 15.39 3.02 53.81
CA THR A 398 15.55 2.94 55.26
C THR A 398 17.00 2.59 55.60
N THR A 399 17.66 3.44 56.37
CA THR A 399 19.05 3.24 56.81
C THR A 399 19.12 2.99 58.31
N LEU A 400 19.97 2.03 58.68
CA LEU A 400 20.34 1.77 60.09
C LEU A 400 21.86 1.92 60.21
N PHE A 401 22.32 2.87 61.04
CA PHE A 401 23.74 3.18 61.26
C PHE A 401 24.48 3.50 59.97
N THR A 402 24.32 3.91 58.99
CA THR A 402 25.02 4.11 57.69
C THR A 402 24.83 2.97 56.67
N ARG A 403 24.10 1.92 57.05
CA ARG A 403 23.82 0.82 56.11
C ARG A 403 22.37 0.87 55.66
N VAL A 404 22.13 0.69 54.37
CA VAL A 404 20.77 0.53 53.84
C VAL A 404 20.25 -0.85 54.26
N VAL A 405 19.12 -0.87 54.96
CA VAL A 405 18.47 -2.11 55.47
C VAL A 405 17.32 -2.51 54.53
N GLU A 406 16.56 -1.54 54.09
CA GLU A 406 15.42 -1.75 53.18
C GLU A 406 15.31 -0.62 52.16
N ALA A 407 14.94 -0.96 50.95
CA ALA A 407 14.57 0.04 49.94
C ALA A 407 13.31 -0.42 49.22
N ARG A 408 12.32 0.46 49.20
CA ARG A 408 11.07 0.25 48.47
C ARG A 408 11.07 1.02 47.18
N ILE A 409 11.24 0.28 46.09
CA ILE A 409 11.19 0.80 44.72
C ILE A 409 9.97 0.22 44.01
N SER A 410 9.38 0.99 43.10
CA SER A 410 8.32 0.50 42.22
C SER A 410 8.87 -0.47 41.18
N LEU A 411 8.88 -1.78 41.47
CA LEU A 411 9.35 -2.82 40.57
C LEU A 411 8.61 -2.83 39.21
N PRO A 412 7.26 -2.66 39.13
CA PRO A 412 6.56 -2.57 37.86
C PRO A 412 6.97 -1.35 37.03
N GLN A 413 7.29 -0.21 37.64
CA GLN A 413 7.80 0.99 36.95
C GLN A 413 9.20 0.72 36.36
N LEU A 414 10.10 0.11 37.14
CA LEU A 414 11.41 -0.34 36.66
C LEU A 414 11.28 -1.34 35.53
N GLY A 415 10.36 -2.30 35.65
CA GLY A 415 10.04 -3.23 34.58
C GLY A 415 9.57 -2.53 33.32
N THR A 416 8.71 -1.51 33.45
CA THR A 416 8.27 -0.71 32.28
C THR A 416 9.45 0.04 31.64
N ALA A 417 10.35 0.62 32.44
CA ALA A 417 11.57 1.25 31.92
C ALA A 417 12.41 0.25 31.11
N GLY A 418 12.60 -0.98 31.59
CA GLY A 418 13.30 -2.06 30.87
C GLY A 418 12.61 -2.47 29.59
N ALA A 419 11.29 -2.62 29.60
CA ALA A 419 10.48 -2.92 28.41
C ALA A 419 10.58 -1.80 27.36
N LEU A 420 10.56 -0.52 27.79
CA LEU A 420 10.72 0.63 26.89
C LEU A 420 12.16 0.75 26.36
N ALA A 421 13.18 0.36 27.11
CA ALA A 421 14.55 0.28 26.60
C ALA A 421 14.64 -0.74 25.46
N MET A 422 14.01 -1.91 25.62
CA MET A 422 13.93 -2.91 24.55
C MET A 422 13.09 -2.40 23.36
N LEU A 423 12.00 -1.69 23.59
CA LEU A 423 11.19 -1.09 22.53
C LEU A 423 11.95 0.01 21.78
N THR A 424 12.83 0.74 22.44
CA THR A 424 13.75 1.71 21.81
C THR A 424 14.70 1.01 20.85
N ALA A 425 15.34 -0.07 21.30
CA ALA A 425 16.22 -0.87 20.45
C ALA A 425 15.46 -1.47 19.26
N PHE A 426 14.23 -1.91 19.46
CA PHE A 426 13.32 -2.38 18.41
C PHE A 426 13.00 -1.27 17.40
N ALA A 427 12.70 -0.06 17.87
CA ALA A 427 12.44 1.10 17.01
C ALA A 427 13.67 1.48 16.18
N VAL A 428 14.87 1.44 16.77
CA VAL A 428 16.14 1.67 16.05
C VAL A 428 16.38 0.59 15.00
N ALA A 429 16.14 -0.69 15.33
CA ALA A 429 16.24 -1.79 14.36
C ALA A 429 15.26 -1.64 13.19
N HIS A 430 14.09 -1.07 13.45
CA HIS A 430 13.10 -0.77 12.41
C HIS A 430 13.58 0.35 11.46
N LEU A 431 14.40 1.28 11.94
CA LEU A 431 15.01 2.34 11.12
C LEU A 431 16.16 1.82 10.24
N ALA A 432 16.90 0.82 10.68
CA ALA A 432 18.09 0.30 9.99
C ALA A 432 17.82 -0.12 8.53
N PRO A 433 16.75 -0.90 8.20
CA PRO A 433 16.43 -1.23 6.83
C PRO A 433 16.13 -0.02 5.94
N THR A 434 15.57 1.05 6.51
CA THR A 434 15.24 2.26 5.75
C THR A 434 16.46 3.08 5.40
N THR A 435 17.51 3.11 6.25
CA THR A 435 18.78 3.80 5.98
C THR A 435 19.62 3.10 4.94
N TRP A 436 19.63 1.77 4.97
CA TRP A 436 20.46 0.97 4.05
C TRP A 436 19.85 0.87 2.65
N LEU A 437 18.53 0.90 2.55
CA LEU A 437 17.83 0.98 1.26
C LEU A 437 18.00 2.35 0.59
N ALA A 438 18.39 3.40 1.35
CA ALA A 438 18.66 4.74 0.83
C ALA A 438 20.13 4.92 0.36
N GLY A 439 21.05 4.02 0.74
CA GLY A 439 22.45 4.07 0.35
C GLY A 439 22.67 3.56 -1.07
N THR A 440 23.45 4.28 -1.90
CA THR A 440 23.94 3.79 -3.19
C THR A 440 25.14 2.87 -2.94
N PRO A 441 25.16 1.62 -3.45
CA PRO A 441 26.34 0.77 -3.31
C PRO A 441 27.47 1.28 -4.21
N THR A 442 28.58 1.66 -3.61
CA THR A 442 29.79 2.13 -4.32
C THR A 442 30.84 1.04 -4.58
N THR A 443 30.58 -0.22 -4.21
CA THR A 443 31.56 -1.33 -4.40
C THR A 443 30.86 -2.64 -4.76
N PRO A 444 31.45 -3.48 -5.64
CA PRO A 444 30.92 -4.77 -6.07
C PRO A 444 31.26 -5.89 -5.05
N THR A 445 30.69 -5.81 -3.86
CA THR A 445 30.66 -6.95 -2.93
C THR A 445 29.31 -7.67 -3.08
N PRO A 446 29.24 -9.01 -2.87
CA PRO A 446 27.98 -9.75 -2.96
C PRO A 446 26.96 -9.12 -1.99
N GLU A 447 25.91 -8.52 -2.55
CA GLU A 447 24.92 -7.75 -1.80
C GLU A 447 24.22 -8.66 -0.77
N PRO A 448 24.25 -8.28 0.52
CA PRO A 448 23.44 -8.96 1.51
C PRO A 448 21.96 -8.78 1.14
N THR A 449 21.22 -9.88 1.06
CA THR A 449 19.77 -9.82 0.77
C THR A 449 19.07 -8.94 1.81
N THR A 450 18.03 -8.19 1.44
CA THR A 450 17.27 -7.30 2.34
C THR A 450 16.85 -8.03 3.62
N GLY A 451 16.45 -9.29 3.51
CA GLY A 451 16.13 -10.14 4.67
C GLY A 451 17.31 -10.36 5.63
N SER A 452 18.55 -10.43 5.13
CA SER A 452 19.74 -10.60 6.00
C SER A 452 20.06 -9.32 6.78
N LEU A 453 19.81 -8.15 6.22
CA LEU A 453 19.96 -6.86 6.87
C LEU A 453 18.94 -6.66 7.98
N ILE A 454 17.66 -6.96 7.71
CA ILE A 454 16.60 -6.95 8.71
C ILE A 454 16.94 -7.91 9.86
N ARG A 455 17.36 -9.14 9.53
CA ARG A 455 17.78 -10.13 10.52
C ARG A 455 18.86 -9.59 11.45
N ARG A 456 19.93 -8.98 10.91
CA ARG A 456 21.02 -8.39 11.71
C ARG A 456 20.48 -7.26 12.60
N GLY A 457 19.67 -6.34 12.05
CA GLY A 457 19.10 -5.23 12.81
C GLY A 457 18.27 -5.70 14.02
N TYR A 458 17.38 -6.65 13.83
CA TYR A 458 16.56 -7.15 14.92
C TYR A 458 17.30 -8.06 15.92
N LEU A 459 18.35 -8.78 15.49
CA LEU A 459 19.23 -9.49 16.41
C LEU A 459 20.03 -8.54 17.27
N THR A 460 20.62 -7.49 16.67
CA THR A 460 21.35 -6.46 17.44
C THR A 460 20.43 -5.72 18.42
N ALA A 461 19.18 -5.46 18.03
CA ALA A 461 18.18 -4.88 18.93
C ALA A 461 17.83 -5.82 20.09
N ALA A 462 17.61 -7.11 19.84
CA ALA A 462 17.33 -8.08 20.87
C ALA A 462 18.46 -8.14 21.91
N VAL A 463 19.71 -8.20 21.46
CA VAL A 463 20.89 -8.22 22.35
C VAL A 463 21.08 -6.88 23.05
N GLY A 464 21.11 -5.77 22.31
CA GLY A 464 21.35 -4.44 22.85
C GLY A 464 20.25 -3.99 23.84
N GLY A 465 18.98 -4.22 23.48
CA GLY A 465 17.85 -3.92 24.37
C GLY A 465 17.85 -4.76 25.64
N THR A 466 18.21 -6.04 25.55
CA THR A 466 18.34 -6.92 26.74
C THR A 466 19.47 -6.48 27.64
N ILE A 467 20.64 -6.12 27.06
CA ILE A 467 21.78 -5.58 27.83
C ILE A 467 21.36 -4.27 28.53
N THR A 468 20.69 -3.36 27.83
CA THR A 468 20.24 -2.08 28.42
C THR A 468 19.26 -2.32 29.56
N ALA A 469 18.29 -3.22 29.41
CA ALA A 469 17.37 -3.59 30.50
C ALA A 469 18.11 -4.21 31.69
N ALA A 470 19.12 -5.05 31.45
CA ALA A 470 19.96 -5.61 32.51
C ALA A 470 20.74 -4.52 33.27
N LEU A 471 21.32 -3.57 32.52
CA LEU A 471 22.03 -2.42 33.09
C LEU A 471 21.11 -1.56 33.96
N TYR A 472 19.83 -1.40 33.59
CA TYR A 472 18.84 -0.69 34.43
C TYR A 472 18.62 -1.40 35.78
N GLY A 473 18.49 -2.73 35.76
CA GLY A 473 18.35 -3.50 36.96
C GLY A 473 19.61 -3.42 37.85
N LEU A 474 20.79 -3.54 37.29
CA LEU A 474 22.06 -3.42 37.99
C LEU A 474 22.28 -2.02 38.55
N ALA A 475 22.07 -0.97 37.73
CA ALA A 475 22.20 0.43 38.16
C ALA A 475 21.25 0.77 39.31
N THR A 476 20.03 0.25 39.29
CA THR A 476 19.06 0.45 40.36
C THR A 476 19.56 -0.22 41.64
N GLY A 477 19.99 -1.48 41.58
CA GLY A 477 20.52 -2.20 42.75
C GLY A 477 21.74 -1.54 43.38
N THR A 478 22.70 -1.09 42.53
CA THR A 478 23.89 -0.39 43.00
C THR A 478 23.58 1.00 43.56
N ALA A 479 22.65 1.76 42.97
CA ALA A 479 22.23 3.06 43.46
C ALA A 479 21.57 3.00 44.83
N VAL A 480 20.89 1.90 45.11
CA VAL A 480 20.18 1.67 46.39
C VAL A 480 21.06 0.99 47.43
N GLY A 481 22.18 0.38 47.00
CA GLY A 481 23.11 -0.31 47.91
C GLY A 481 22.61 -1.65 48.47
N LEU A 482 21.68 -2.31 47.75
CA LEU A 482 21.11 -3.61 48.12
C LEU A 482 21.37 -4.66 47.02
N ASP A 483 20.91 -5.92 47.32
CA ASP A 483 20.96 -6.99 46.31
C ASP A 483 20.25 -6.56 45.01
N TYR A 484 20.95 -6.65 43.89
CA TYR A 484 20.45 -6.28 42.57
C TYR A 484 19.51 -7.33 41.94
N THR A 485 19.45 -8.53 42.49
CA THR A 485 18.71 -9.68 41.94
C THR A 485 17.22 -9.39 41.64
N PRO A 486 16.42 -8.79 42.55
CA PRO A 486 15.02 -8.51 42.27
C PRO A 486 14.86 -7.45 41.16
N TYR A 487 15.70 -6.44 41.14
CA TYR A 487 15.64 -5.35 40.12
C TYR A 487 16.02 -5.88 38.76
N LEU A 488 17.06 -6.71 38.69
CA LEU A 488 17.48 -7.37 37.46
C LEU A 488 16.40 -8.30 36.91
N LYS A 489 15.77 -9.11 37.76
CA LYS A 489 14.67 -10.01 37.38
C LYS A 489 13.48 -9.24 36.80
N TRP A 490 13.09 -8.12 37.38
CA TRP A 490 11.97 -7.32 36.88
C TRP A 490 12.31 -6.60 35.58
N ALA A 491 13.46 -5.96 35.47
CA ALA A 491 13.88 -5.26 34.24
C ALA A 491 14.02 -6.22 33.05
N LEU A 492 14.67 -7.39 33.27
CA LEU A 492 14.82 -8.41 32.23
C LEU A 492 13.50 -9.13 31.94
N GLY A 493 12.73 -9.50 32.96
CA GLY A 493 11.48 -10.25 32.81
C GLY A 493 10.46 -9.53 31.93
N THR A 494 10.39 -8.21 32.02
CA THR A 494 9.48 -7.40 31.21
C THR A 494 10.03 -7.06 29.82
N ALA A 495 11.35 -7.02 29.64
CA ALA A 495 12.00 -6.85 28.34
C ALA A 495 11.99 -8.14 27.49
N LEU A 496 12.00 -9.31 28.14
CA LEU A 496 12.13 -10.61 27.49
C LEU A 496 11.06 -10.92 26.44
N PRO A 497 9.76 -10.64 26.62
CA PRO A 497 8.75 -10.87 25.58
C PRO A 497 9.03 -10.10 24.28
N LEU A 498 9.48 -8.86 24.41
CA LEU A 498 9.87 -8.03 23.26
C LEU A 498 11.17 -8.51 22.60
N ALA A 499 12.15 -8.98 23.39
CA ALA A 499 13.38 -9.57 22.89
C ALA A 499 13.10 -10.88 22.12
N LEU A 500 12.20 -11.73 22.63
CA LEU A 500 11.73 -12.92 21.91
C LEU A 500 11.02 -12.55 20.60
N CYS A 501 10.18 -11.53 20.62
CA CYS A 501 9.54 -11.01 19.41
C CYS A 501 10.60 -10.57 18.38
N ALA A 502 11.62 -9.81 18.79
CA ALA A 502 12.69 -9.35 17.91
C ALA A 502 13.51 -10.53 17.32
N THR A 503 13.80 -11.55 18.13
CA THR A 503 14.53 -12.74 17.65
C THR A 503 13.71 -13.58 16.66
N LEU A 504 12.41 -13.73 16.90
CA LEU A 504 11.50 -14.44 15.98
C LEU A 504 11.32 -13.67 14.65
N ILE A 505 11.22 -12.35 14.70
CA ILE A 505 11.21 -11.50 13.51
C ILE A 505 12.54 -11.68 12.75
N ALA A 506 13.68 -11.64 13.45
CA ALA A 506 14.99 -11.84 12.82
C ALA A 506 15.12 -13.20 12.14
N ALA A 507 14.55 -14.25 12.74
CA ALA A 507 14.58 -15.60 12.18
C ALA A 507 13.67 -15.75 10.95
N THR A 508 12.56 -15.02 10.89
CA THR A 508 11.53 -15.11 9.83
C THR A 508 11.71 -14.07 8.72
N ALA A 509 12.40 -12.97 8.98
CA ALA A 509 12.61 -11.87 8.04
C ALA A 509 13.13 -12.29 6.64
N PRO A 510 14.06 -13.26 6.49
CA PRO A 510 14.54 -13.71 5.19
C PRO A 510 13.45 -14.41 4.35
N ARG A 511 12.35 -14.84 4.96
CA ARG A 511 11.23 -15.54 4.31
C ARG A 511 10.05 -14.63 3.99
N ILE A 512 10.09 -13.37 4.41
CA ILE A 512 9.01 -12.41 4.11
C ILE A 512 9.15 -12.02 2.63
N PRO A 513 8.08 -12.20 1.82
CA PRO A 513 8.08 -11.79 0.42
C PRO A 513 8.34 -10.29 0.27
N ALA A 514 9.09 -9.89 -0.75
CA ALA A 514 9.50 -8.48 -0.94
C ALA A 514 8.30 -7.54 -1.14
N ASP A 515 7.20 -8.03 -1.71
CA ASP A 515 5.93 -7.33 -1.89
C ASP A 515 5.17 -7.09 -0.58
N ALA A 516 5.38 -7.96 0.43
CA ALA A 516 4.79 -7.82 1.76
C ALA A 516 5.61 -6.91 2.69
N LEU A 517 6.85 -6.57 2.34
CA LEU A 517 7.76 -5.77 3.17
C LEU A 517 7.19 -4.39 3.55
N PRO A 518 6.61 -3.57 2.64
CA PRO A 518 6.05 -2.26 3.01
C PRO A 518 4.90 -2.39 4.01
N THR A 519 3.99 -3.34 3.78
CA THR A 519 2.86 -3.62 4.69
C THR A 519 3.36 -4.13 6.04
N TRP A 520 4.36 -5.01 6.04
CA TRP A 520 4.99 -5.53 7.24
C TRP A 520 5.68 -4.41 8.04
N LEU A 521 6.45 -3.52 7.39
CA LEU A 521 7.09 -2.37 8.02
C LEU A 521 6.06 -1.41 8.65
N ALA A 522 4.93 -1.17 7.99
CA ALA A 522 3.85 -0.36 8.55
C ALA A 522 3.21 -1.00 9.79
N MET A 523 3.08 -2.34 9.82
CA MET A 523 2.53 -3.07 10.96
C MET A 523 3.50 -3.17 12.16
N THR A 524 4.80 -3.23 11.89
CA THR A 524 5.84 -3.39 12.93
C THR A 524 6.26 -2.06 13.55
N ARG A 525 5.80 -0.95 13.01
CA ARG A 525 6.12 0.38 13.53
C ARG A 525 5.64 0.54 14.98
N PRO A 526 6.54 0.84 15.95
CA PRO A 526 6.13 1.08 17.32
C PRO A 526 5.32 2.37 17.41
N ALA A 527 4.14 2.31 18.02
CA ALA A 527 3.28 3.47 18.15
C ALA A 527 3.78 4.37 19.29
N ILE A 528 4.25 5.56 18.97
CA ILE A 528 4.85 6.52 19.88
C ILE A 528 3.81 7.05 20.88
N THR A 529 2.58 7.31 20.42
CA THR A 529 1.52 7.93 21.20
C THR A 529 1.19 7.16 22.48
N HIS A 530 0.99 5.85 22.40
CA HIS A 530 0.67 5.07 23.60
C HIS A 530 1.85 4.98 24.58
N THR A 531 3.09 4.98 24.09
CA THR A 531 4.29 4.94 24.95
C THR A 531 4.43 6.23 25.75
N VAL A 532 4.29 7.39 25.08
CA VAL A 532 4.35 8.69 25.76
C VAL A 532 3.19 8.84 26.76
N THR A 533 1.98 8.47 26.35
CA THR A 533 0.80 8.53 27.23
C THR A 533 0.96 7.62 28.46
N ALA A 534 1.48 6.40 28.28
CA ALA A 534 1.76 5.48 29.39
C ALA A 534 2.82 6.03 30.33
N THR A 535 3.92 6.56 29.79
CA THR A 535 5.00 7.16 30.58
C THR A 535 4.50 8.34 31.39
N ALA A 536 3.74 9.26 30.78
CA ALA A 536 3.13 10.39 31.48
C ALA A 536 2.16 9.90 32.59
N GLY A 537 1.37 8.88 32.28
CA GLY A 537 0.46 8.27 33.25
C GLY A 537 1.19 7.69 34.46
N ILE A 538 2.20 6.86 34.24
CA ILE A 538 3.00 6.25 35.30
C ILE A 538 3.73 7.33 36.11
N PHE A 539 4.29 8.33 35.43
CA PHE A 539 5.00 9.43 36.08
C PHE A 539 4.09 10.21 37.02
N LEU A 540 2.89 10.60 36.56
CA LEU A 540 1.92 11.33 37.38
C LEU A 540 1.39 10.48 38.56
N MET A 541 1.08 9.20 38.35
CA MET A 541 0.67 8.29 39.42
C MET A 541 1.74 8.23 40.51
N ARG A 542 3.01 8.11 40.14
CA ARG A 542 4.11 8.06 41.07
C ARG A 542 4.35 9.40 41.78
N ALA A 543 4.33 10.51 41.04
CA ALA A 543 4.48 11.85 41.58
C ALA A 543 3.36 12.22 42.59
N ALA A 544 2.16 11.68 42.43
CA ALA A 544 1.06 11.84 43.35
C ALA A 544 1.26 11.09 44.70
N LEU A 545 2.07 10.02 44.68
CA LEU A 545 2.28 9.14 45.83
C LEU A 545 3.61 9.40 46.55
N THR A 546 4.56 10.08 45.90
CA THR A 546 5.90 10.30 46.44
C THR A 546 6.37 11.71 46.14
N ILE A 547 7.12 12.32 47.07
CA ILE A 547 7.73 13.62 46.81
C ILE A 547 8.75 13.47 45.69
N THR A 548 8.50 14.18 44.58
CA THR A 548 9.39 14.19 43.41
C THR A 548 9.93 15.60 43.24
N THR A 549 11.21 15.80 43.45
CA THR A 549 11.85 17.09 43.18
C THR A 549 12.02 17.27 41.66
N PRO A 550 11.78 18.44 41.07
CA PRO A 550 11.51 19.75 41.71
C PRO A 550 10.02 20.05 41.90
N VAL A 551 9.10 19.16 41.55
CA VAL A 551 7.65 19.42 41.62
C VAL A 551 7.01 18.51 42.66
N ASP A 552 6.44 19.09 43.69
CA ASP A 552 5.66 18.34 44.71
C ASP A 552 4.18 18.36 44.30
N LEU A 553 3.67 17.20 43.89
CA LEU A 553 2.27 16.96 43.53
C LEU A 553 1.49 16.18 44.63
N THR A 554 2.13 15.94 45.79
CA THR A 554 1.50 15.19 46.87
C THR A 554 0.38 15.97 47.56
N GLY A 555 0.27 17.27 47.32
CA GLY A 555 -0.84 18.09 47.83
C GLY A 555 -2.21 17.77 47.22
N MET A 556 -2.27 17.10 46.06
CA MET A 556 -3.50 16.69 45.38
C MET A 556 -3.45 15.23 44.90
N PRO A 557 -3.16 14.26 45.78
CA PRO A 557 -2.85 12.88 45.35
C PRO A 557 -4.01 12.22 44.60
N GLY A 558 -5.24 12.46 45.01
CA GLY A 558 -6.43 11.88 44.38
C GLY A 558 -6.62 12.35 42.92
N LEU A 559 -6.49 13.65 42.67
CA LEU A 559 -6.71 14.22 41.33
C LEU A 559 -5.58 13.88 40.40
N VAL A 560 -4.33 14.11 40.81
CA VAL A 560 -3.15 13.90 39.95
C VAL A 560 -2.96 12.41 39.67
N GLY A 561 -3.13 11.57 40.69
CA GLY A 561 -3.00 10.12 40.55
C GLY A 561 -4.08 9.51 39.67
N SER A 562 -5.35 9.94 39.82
CA SER A 562 -6.44 9.48 38.95
C SER A 562 -6.28 9.93 37.53
N LEU A 563 -5.77 11.16 37.27
CA LEU A 563 -5.42 11.63 35.94
C LEU A 563 -4.31 10.76 35.32
N GLY A 564 -3.26 10.48 36.09
CA GLY A 564 -2.19 9.57 35.68
C GLY A 564 -2.70 8.16 35.34
N ALA A 565 -3.58 7.63 36.16
CA ALA A 565 -4.21 6.33 35.93
C ALA A 565 -5.11 6.34 34.68
N ALA A 566 -5.88 7.41 34.46
CA ALA A 566 -6.67 7.56 33.23
C ALA A 566 -5.79 7.56 31.97
N LEU A 567 -4.66 8.26 31.98
CA LEU A 567 -3.70 8.25 30.87
C LEU A 567 -3.13 6.85 30.65
N LEU A 568 -2.77 6.14 31.72
CA LEU A 568 -2.27 4.77 31.62
C LEU A 568 -3.34 3.80 31.11
N GLY A 569 -4.60 3.93 31.52
CA GLY A 569 -5.73 3.16 31.00
C GLY A 569 -5.98 3.41 29.51
N THR A 570 -5.89 4.68 29.10
CA THR A 570 -5.94 5.06 27.68
C THR A 570 -4.81 4.40 26.87
N ALA A 571 -3.57 4.47 27.37
CA ALA A 571 -2.42 3.85 26.72
C ALA A 571 -2.58 2.32 26.63
N THR A 572 -3.10 1.68 27.67
CA THR A 572 -3.41 0.24 27.70
C THR A 572 -4.42 -0.12 26.62
N ALA A 573 -5.50 0.65 26.47
CA ALA A 573 -6.49 0.46 25.40
C ALA A 573 -5.88 0.61 24.00
N LEU A 574 -5.10 1.67 23.78
CA LEU A 574 -4.44 1.94 22.49
C LEU A 574 -3.46 0.82 22.10
N THR A 575 -2.79 0.21 23.09
CA THR A 575 -1.86 -0.91 22.89
C THR A 575 -2.59 -2.22 22.60
N ALA A 576 -3.67 -2.50 23.30
CA ALA A 576 -4.43 -3.74 23.20
C ALA A 576 -5.30 -3.82 21.94
N THR A 577 -5.88 -2.69 21.47
CA THR A 577 -6.88 -2.66 20.40
C THR A 577 -6.32 -2.20 19.06
N ARG A 578 -6.89 -2.75 17.95
CA ARG A 578 -6.44 -2.46 16.58
C ARG A 578 -7.43 -1.61 15.79
N THR A 579 -8.74 -1.84 15.95
CA THR A 579 -9.77 -1.16 15.17
C THR A 579 -10.11 0.20 15.76
N ARG A 580 -10.41 1.18 14.91
CA ARG A 580 -10.83 2.53 15.37
C ARG A 580 -12.04 2.44 16.28
N LEU A 581 -13.04 1.64 15.90
CA LEU A 581 -14.26 1.47 16.70
C LEU A 581 -13.98 0.89 18.09
N ALA A 582 -13.14 -0.14 18.19
CA ALA A 582 -12.76 -0.69 19.51
C ALA A 582 -12.04 0.35 20.36
N ARG A 583 -11.15 1.16 19.77
CA ARG A 583 -10.43 2.24 20.49
C ARG A 583 -11.36 3.31 21.04
N THR A 584 -12.37 3.73 20.27
CA THR A 584 -13.32 4.77 20.74
C THR A 584 -14.16 4.31 21.92
N ILE A 585 -14.36 3.01 22.08
CA ILE A 585 -15.11 2.44 23.20
C ILE A 585 -14.19 2.07 24.37
N THR A 586 -13.08 1.37 24.09
CA THR A 586 -12.21 0.84 25.16
C THR A 586 -11.32 1.89 25.81
N ALA A 587 -10.90 2.94 25.07
CA ALA A 587 -10.03 3.97 25.64
C ALA A 587 -10.71 4.77 26.75
N PRO A 588 -11.92 5.34 26.61
CA PRO A 588 -12.59 5.99 27.70
C PRO A 588 -13.00 5.01 28.81
N GLY A 589 -13.39 3.78 28.48
CA GLY A 589 -13.75 2.76 29.47
C GLY A 589 -12.58 2.40 30.39
N LEU A 590 -11.39 2.10 29.81
CA LEU A 590 -10.20 1.82 30.60
C LEU A 590 -9.64 3.06 31.31
N ALA A 591 -9.75 4.25 30.70
CA ALA A 591 -9.36 5.49 31.36
C ALA A 591 -10.15 5.73 32.65
N ILE A 592 -11.47 5.62 32.56
CA ILE A 592 -12.36 5.77 33.74
C ILE A 592 -12.12 4.65 34.76
N GLY A 593 -12.03 3.39 34.30
CA GLY A 593 -11.81 2.24 35.20
C GLY A 593 -10.50 2.35 35.97
N TYR A 594 -9.40 2.72 35.31
CA TYR A 594 -8.10 2.93 35.95
C TYR A 594 -8.13 4.12 36.92
N ALA A 595 -8.78 5.23 36.55
CA ALA A 595 -8.93 6.39 37.44
C ALA A 595 -9.70 6.08 38.72
N LEU A 596 -10.79 5.30 38.61
CA LEU A 596 -11.62 4.92 39.75
C LEU A 596 -10.94 3.92 40.71
N VAL A 597 -10.11 3.03 40.17
CA VAL A 597 -9.42 1.99 40.95
C VAL A 597 -8.09 2.48 41.50
N PHE A 598 -7.61 3.65 41.09
CA PHE A 598 -6.31 4.18 41.52
C PHE A 598 -6.25 4.40 43.05
N THR A 599 -5.31 3.71 43.70
CA THR A 599 -4.94 3.86 45.12
C THR A 599 -3.44 3.57 45.25
N TYR A 600 -2.88 3.83 46.43
CA TYR A 600 -1.50 3.44 46.75
C TYR A 600 -1.26 1.94 46.50
N ASN A 601 -2.20 1.07 46.91
CA ASN A 601 -2.05 -0.38 46.82
C ASN A 601 -2.27 -0.93 45.39
N THR A 602 -3.08 -0.26 44.56
CA THR A 602 -3.40 -0.72 43.20
C THR A 602 -2.47 -0.17 42.14
N ASN A 603 -1.67 0.84 42.45
CA ASN A 603 -0.74 1.49 41.50
C ASN A 603 0.11 0.46 40.73
N SER A 604 0.73 -0.49 41.44
CA SER A 604 1.56 -1.54 40.83
C SER A 604 0.77 -2.47 39.90
N ALA A 605 -0.47 -2.79 40.25
CA ALA A 605 -1.34 -3.63 39.43
C ALA A 605 -1.78 -2.92 38.14
N LEU A 606 -2.05 -1.62 38.20
CA LEU A 606 -2.39 -0.82 37.00
C LEU A 606 -1.22 -0.76 36.02
N ILE A 607 0.02 -0.58 36.50
CA ILE A 607 1.22 -0.61 35.66
C ILE A 607 1.44 -2.01 35.05
N ALA A 608 1.22 -3.08 35.85
CA ALA A 608 1.30 -4.45 35.36
C ALA A 608 0.27 -4.72 34.25
N GLY A 609 -0.93 -4.14 34.33
CA GLY A 609 -1.94 -4.20 33.24
C GLY A 609 -1.44 -3.64 31.92
N TYR A 610 -0.71 -2.53 31.95
CA TYR A 610 -0.07 -1.98 30.75
C TYR A 610 1.04 -2.91 30.20
N LEU A 611 1.86 -3.50 31.07
CA LEU A 611 2.90 -4.47 30.68
C LEU A 611 2.30 -5.72 30.01
N ILE A 612 1.15 -6.19 30.50
CA ILE A 612 0.40 -7.29 29.88
C ILE A 612 -0.08 -6.88 28.48
N ALA A 613 -0.63 -5.67 28.34
CA ALA A 613 -1.06 -5.16 27.04
C ALA A 613 0.12 -5.02 26.04
N LEU A 614 1.29 -4.59 26.51
CA LEU A 614 2.51 -4.50 25.70
C LEU A 614 3.01 -5.89 25.27
N THR A 615 2.97 -6.87 26.19
CA THR A 615 3.30 -8.27 25.88
C THR A 615 2.32 -8.84 24.84
N TRP A 616 1.02 -8.58 25.00
CA TRP A 616 0.01 -8.96 24.01
C TRP A 616 0.26 -8.34 22.64
N TRP A 617 0.66 -7.06 22.59
CA TRP A 617 1.07 -6.41 21.37
C TRP A 617 2.24 -7.13 20.70
N ALA A 618 3.27 -7.51 21.47
CA ALA A 618 4.44 -8.24 20.97
C ALA A 618 4.07 -9.62 20.41
N ILE A 619 3.23 -10.38 21.11
CA ILE A 619 2.73 -11.69 20.67
C ILE A 619 1.96 -11.54 19.35
N ARG A 620 1.06 -10.58 19.27
CA ARG A 620 0.27 -10.30 18.06
C ARG A 620 1.15 -9.89 16.88
N LEU A 621 2.19 -9.09 17.12
CA LEU A 621 3.15 -8.70 16.10
C LEU A 621 3.91 -9.92 15.55
N THR A 622 4.35 -10.80 16.45
CA THR A 622 5.04 -12.04 16.10
C THR A 622 4.14 -12.97 15.28
N THR A 623 2.89 -13.17 15.70
CA THR A 623 1.94 -14.02 14.98
C THR A 623 1.64 -13.49 13.57
N ASN A 624 1.44 -12.17 13.41
CA ASN A 624 1.24 -11.55 12.11
C ASN A 624 2.48 -11.72 11.20
N THR A 625 3.68 -11.59 11.77
CA THR A 625 4.94 -11.78 11.03
C THR A 625 5.10 -13.22 10.57
N LEU A 626 4.79 -14.20 11.44
CA LEU A 626 4.81 -15.62 11.10
C LEU A 626 3.81 -15.95 9.99
N GLN A 627 2.60 -15.38 10.02
CA GLN A 627 1.58 -15.59 8.99
C GLN A 627 2.01 -15.05 7.61
N LEU A 628 2.77 -13.95 7.58
CA LEU A 628 3.33 -13.41 6.35
C LEU A 628 4.50 -14.25 5.82
N ALA A 629 5.36 -14.74 6.73
CA ALA A 629 6.51 -15.56 6.37
C ALA A 629 6.13 -17.00 5.94
N PHE A 630 5.02 -17.52 6.44
CA PHE A 630 4.56 -18.90 6.22
C PHE A 630 3.07 -18.96 5.87
N PRO A 631 2.67 -18.60 4.64
CA PRO A 631 1.25 -18.56 4.23
C PRO A 631 0.56 -19.94 4.30
N ASN A 632 1.31 -21.03 4.17
CA ASN A 632 0.76 -22.41 4.29
C ASN A 632 0.33 -22.78 5.71
N VAL A 633 0.87 -22.14 6.74
CA VAL A 633 0.45 -22.36 8.14
C VAL A 633 -0.94 -21.77 8.39
N ARG A 634 -1.29 -20.68 7.69
CA ARG A 634 -2.62 -20.07 7.76
C ARG A 634 -3.72 -21.02 7.27
N SER A 635 -3.48 -21.73 6.18
CA SER A 635 -4.44 -22.69 5.63
C SER A 635 -4.57 -23.97 6.49
N ALA A 636 -3.50 -24.35 7.20
CA ALA A 636 -3.53 -25.48 8.14
C ALA A 636 -4.29 -25.11 9.44
N LEU A 637 -4.05 -23.90 9.97
CA LEU A 637 -4.78 -23.40 11.16
C LEU A 637 -6.27 -23.19 10.87
N HIS A 638 -6.65 -22.66 9.72
CA HIS A 638 -8.06 -22.54 9.32
C HIS A 638 -8.75 -23.91 9.16
N ARG A 639 -8.03 -24.94 8.73
CA ARG A 639 -8.57 -26.31 8.67
C ARG A 639 -8.77 -26.93 10.05
N LEU A 640 -7.94 -26.58 11.03
CA LEU A 640 -8.06 -27.06 12.42
C LEU A 640 -9.16 -26.33 13.22
N THR A 641 -9.39 -25.03 12.94
CA THR A 641 -10.43 -24.24 13.59
C THR A 641 -11.80 -24.36 12.93
N GLY A 642 -11.87 -24.71 11.64
CA GLY A 642 -13.11 -24.90 10.89
C GLY A 642 -13.80 -26.25 11.14
N HIS A 643 -13.28 -27.11 12.01
CA HIS A 643 -13.86 -28.45 12.30
C HIS A 643 -14.64 -28.49 13.63
N SER A 644 -14.96 -27.34 14.24
CA SER A 644 -15.72 -27.29 15.52
C SER A 644 -17.17 -26.82 15.36
N ASP A 645 -17.66 -26.58 14.14
CA ASP A 645 -19.09 -26.26 13.89
C ASP A 645 -19.66 -27.27 12.88
N GLY A 646 -19.94 -28.49 13.40
CA GLY A 646 -20.71 -29.56 12.78
C GLY A 646 -21.72 -30.13 13.76
#